data_6de0b54daba3dc3723108a3635575398
#
_entry.id   6de0b54daba3dc3723108a3635575398
#
_cell.length_a   1.000
_cell.length_b   1.000
_cell.length_c   1.000
_cell.angle_alpha   90.00
_cell.angle_beta   90.00
_cell.angle_gamma   90.00
#
_symmetry.space_group_name_H-M   'P 1'
#
loop_
_entity.id
_entity.type
_entity.pdbx_description
1 polymer ?
#
loop_
_entity_poly.entity_id
_entity_poly.type
_entity_poly.pdbx_seq_one_letter_code
_entity_poly.pdbx_strand_id
1 'polypeptide(L)'
;MAENEKQFESNIETFLISPAGGYEKATDAGYTSSSGMALDIHTLVGFVKATQPIMWQRFEKQCNSDSYKKFYKCFEDAVQMDGLLSVMRHGFRHRGMEFRVCYFKPESTLNDVAVKRYEQNVCQCIRQWHYSEQNNNSVDMMLAINGIPVVAIELKNQLTGQNVDNAKLQWQYDRDRREPAFWLNHRILAYFAVDLYEAWMATELKGPETYFLPFNQGSNGAGNDGGAGNPQADGDNYVTSYIWENVLQKDSLLDIIQKFISLEVKTEKKDGKNVTKRRLIFPRFHQLDVVRKLVADVRENGSGRNYLIQHSAGSGKSNSIAWTAYRLASLHNAENEPIFTSVVIVTDRRNLDAQLQETITGFDHTLGSVCAIDGKKSSKDLRDALNAGKRIIVTTLQKFPVIYEEVDDTTDKRFAIIVDEAHSSQTGSSAMKLKAALADVSDALKEYAELEGKAEEEVLDADDRLIREMISHGKHKNLSFFAFTATPKSATLEMFGTEWNDGSYHPYHIYSMRQAIEEGFILDVLQNYTTYKTCYQIAKNTADNPDVPQSKALKTIKKYEELHPYNIQQKSAIIVETFRDVTKKKIKGKGKMMVVTSSRLAAVRYYHEIKRYLETNGYKDVEILAAFSGSIKDPDDQRDIEWTESKLNGVNESQTKQVFHDDGNILIVAEKYQTGFDEPLLHTMIVDKKLRGVKAVQTLSRLNRTHPDKQDTFIIDFVNTKEDILKAFQPFYQETSLSQEINTDLIYKTQKMLRNFKIYDDSDIEKVNKIYFDEDKRKANKIQAAITNALLPVQQKYNALNQEQRYQFRKLCRTFVKWYGYITQITRMFDKQMHEEYIFCSYLAKVVPADPSVPFELGDRVKLEYYNLEKTYEGSINLVKEEKGVYDPAKLKKPVKLEETLSPLEQVIEKINEQYMGNFTEGDKVVITALHQKLKNNKKLVKAAKTDGRQIFEKNIFPQLFDDAAQEAYIESTETYTKLFEDAGKYRAIMGALAHAMFDELQHTKN
;
A
#
# COMPACT_ATOMS: atom_id res chain seq x y z
N MET A 1 -40.34 0.52 33.26
CA MET A 1 -39.22 1.23 33.96
C MET A 1 -38.38 1.84 32.89
N ALA A 2 -38.06 3.10 32.98
CA ALA A 2 -37.19 3.71 31.96
C ALA A 2 -35.80 3.06 32.06
N GLU A 3 -35.45 2.27 31.06
CA GLU A 3 -34.10 1.79 30.87
C GLU A 3 -33.22 3.01 30.65
N ASN A 4 -32.48 3.41 31.66
CA ASN A 4 -31.65 4.59 31.65
C ASN A 4 -30.17 4.22 31.49
N GLU A 5 -29.35 5.20 31.21
CA GLU A 5 -27.89 5.07 31.10
C GLU A 5 -27.26 4.35 32.30
N LYS A 6 -27.77 4.56 33.51
CA LYS A 6 -27.36 3.90 34.75
C LYS A 6 -27.51 2.36 34.72
N GLN A 7 -28.52 1.83 33.97
CA GLN A 7 -28.67 0.39 33.81
C GLN A 7 -27.59 -0.18 32.92
N PHE A 8 -27.25 0.56 31.85
CA PHE A 8 -26.14 0.17 30.95
C PHE A 8 -24.79 0.14 31.70
N GLU A 9 -24.48 1.20 32.47
CA GLU A 9 -23.30 1.22 33.33
C GLU A 9 -23.29 0.03 34.33
N SER A 10 -24.45 -0.26 34.92
CA SER A 10 -24.57 -1.35 35.92
C SER A 10 -24.31 -2.72 35.27
N ASN A 11 -24.76 -2.95 34.05
CA ASN A 11 -24.55 -4.22 33.36
C ASN A 11 -23.07 -4.40 33.00
N ILE A 12 -22.39 -3.35 32.55
CA ILE A 12 -20.95 -3.36 32.27
C ILE A 12 -20.17 -3.63 33.57
N GLU A 13 -20.50 -2.90 34.66
CA GLU A 13 -19.86 -3.11 35.97
C GLU A 13 -20.05 -4.57 36.44
N THR A 14 -21.27 -5.11 36.32
CA THR A 14 -21.58 -6.51 36.74
C THR A 14 -20.69 -7.51 36.01
N PHE A 15 -20.46 -7.35 34.71
CA PHE A 15 -19.53 -8.23 34.00
C PHE A 15 -18.08 -8.02 34.46
N LEU A 16 -17.62 -6.77 34.53
CA LEU A 16 -16.22 -6.47 34.87
C LEU A 16 -15.84 -6.98 36.27
N ILE A 17 -16.74 -6.89 37.25
CA ILE A 17 -16.48 -7.41 38.62
C ILE A 17 -16.70 -8.93 38.75
N SER A 18 -17.14 -9.59 37.68
CA SER A 18 -17.23 -11.06 37.67
C SER A 18 -15.83 -11.70 37.55
N PRO A 19 -15.71 -13.02 37.83
CA PRO A 19 -14.45 -13.73 37.62
C PRO A 19 -13.93 -13.64 36.16
N ALA A 20 -14.80 -13.50 35.17
CA ALA A 20 -14.43 -13.35 33.77
C ALA A 20 -13.86 -11.94 33.46
N GLY A 21 -14.39 -10.91 34.08
CA GLY A 21 -13.90 -9.53 33.96
C GLY A 21 -12.60 -9.29 34.73
N GLY A 22 -12.52 -9.87 35.96
CA GLY A 22 -11.32 -9.84 36.79
C GLY A 22 -11.05 -8.53 37.53
N TYR A 23 -12.07 -7.69 37.69
CA TYR A 23 -12.01 -6.43 38.44
C TYR A 23 -12.71 -6.53 39.78
N GLU A 24 -12.35 -5.67 40.68
CA GLU A 24 -13.09 -5.38 41.89
C GLU A 24 -13.82 -4.04 41.81
N LYS A 25 -14.98 -3.93 42.43
CA LYS A 25 -15.71 -2.67 42.53
C LYS A 25 -15.00 -1.74 43.46
N ALA A 26 -14.78 -0.50 43.03
CA ALA A 26 -14.23 0.55 43.86
C ALA A 26 -15.05 1.85 43.74
N THR A 27 -14.84 2.75 44.70
CA THR A 27 -15.37 4.13 44.67
C THR A 27 -14.30 5.09 44.16
N ASP A 28 -14.70 6.27 43.77
CA ASP A 28 -13.79 7.34 43.32
C ASP A 28 -13.04 8.04 44.48
N ALA A 29 -13.37 7.75 45.75
CA ALA A 29 -12.81 8.43 46.89
C ALA A 29 -11.27 8.40 46.99
N GLY A 30 -10.64 7.32 46.50
CA GLY A 30 -9.19 7.23 46.41
C GLY A 30 -8.59 7.97 45.21
N TYR A 31 -9.40 8.29 44.20
CA TYR A 31 -8.97 8.87 42.91
C TYR A 31 -9.29 10.34 42.72
N THR A 32 -10.12 10.92 43.60
CA THR A 32 -10.34 12.35 43.76
C THR A 32 -9.46 12.81 44.87
N SER A 33 -8.42 13.54 44.59
CA SER A 33 -7.54 13.99 45.67
C SER A 33 -7.47 15.50 45.74
N SER A 34 -7.45 15.99 47.00
CA SER A 34 -7.14 17.37 47.39
C SER A 34 -5.77 17.86 46.86
N SER A 35 -5.05 17.06 46.17
CA SER A 35 -3.72 17.38 45.58
C SER A 35 -3.66 17.20 44.06
N GLY A 36 -4.77 16.97 43.37
CA GLY A 36 -4.81 16.76 41.91
C GLY A 36 -4.09 15.49 41.46
N MET A 37 -3.94 14.48 42.32
CA MET A 37 -3.14 13.29 42.02
C MET A 37 -3.79 12.37 40.96
N ALA A 38 -5.13 12.32 40.92
CA ALA A 38 -5.86 11.35 40.12
C ALA A 38 -5.25 9.94 40.20
N LEU A 39 -4.96 9.45 41.40
CA LEU A 39 -4.24 8.21 41.68
C LEU A 39 -4.59 7.73 43.09
N ASP A 40 -5.04 6.46 43.24
CA ASP A 40 -5.16 5.83 44.55
C ASP A 40 -3.79 5.33 45.03
N ILE A 41 -3.10 6.19 45.79
CA ILE A 41 -1.77 5.89 46.30
C ILE A 41 -1.79 4.75 47.31
N HIS A 42 -2.91 4.51 48.04
CA HIS A 42 -3.02 3.42 49.00
C HIS A 42 -3.02 2.06 48.29
N THR A 43 -3.79 1.93 47.23
CA THR A 43 -3.81 0.71 46.41
C THR A 43 -2.45 0.48 45.75
N LEU A 44 -1.80 1.53 45.19
CA LEU A 44 -0.48 1.41 44.58
C LEU A 44 0.60 0.98 45.57
N VAL A 45 0.65 1.60 46.74
CA VAL A 45 1.61 1.23 47.78
C VAL A 45 1.27 -0.17 48.37
N GLY A 46 0.00 -0.52 48.50
CA GLY A 46 -0.44 -1.86 48.89
C GLY A 46 0.09 -2.94 47.95
N PHE A 47 -0.04 -2.72 46.65
CA PHE A 47 0.53 -3.58 45.61
C PHE A 47 2.06 -3.70 45.70
N VAL A 48 2.77 -2.58 45.85
CA VAL A 48 4.22 -2.58 45.98
C VAL A 48 4.68 -3.30 47.27
N LYS A 49 3.98 -3.14 48.38
CA LYS A 49 4.25 -3.87 49.63
C LYS A 49 4.07 -5.38 49.46
N ALA A 50 3.01 -5.78 48.81
CA ALA A 50 2.70 -7.22 48.57
C ALA A 50 3.72 -7.89 47.65
N THR A 51 4.10 -7.19 46.56
CA THR A 51 4.96 -7.77 45.49
C THR A 51 6.44 -7.56 45.72
N GLN A 52 6.84 -6.51 46.48
CA GLN A 52 8.24 -6.03 46.61
C GLN A 52 8.56 -5.63 48.08
N PRO A 53 8.27 -6.44 49.10
CA PRO A 53 8.37 -6.05 50.51
C PRO A 53 9.76 -5.58 50.92
N ILE A 54 10.82 -6.17 50.42
CA ILE A 54 12.21 -5.82 50.75
C ILE A 54 12.54 -4.42 50.24
N MET A 55 12.11 -4.09 49.01
CA MET A 55 12.35 -2.77 48.41
C MET A 55 11.55 -1.68 49.13
N TRP A 56 10.29 -2.00 49.49
CA TRP A 56 9.47 -1.09 50.30
C TRP A 56 10.05 -0.79 51.65
N GLN A 57 10.50 -1.80 52.42
CA GLN A 57 11.13 -1.61 53.74
C GLN A 57 12.40 -0.73 53.64
N ARG A 58 13.21 -0.91 52.60
CA ARG A 58 14.41 -0.05 52.35
C ARG A 58 14.00 1.41 52.08
N PHE A 59 12.97 1.58 51.27
CA PHE A 59 12.45 2.92 50.96
C PHE A 59 11.88 3.62 52.21
N GLU A 60 11.05 2.89 52.98
CA GLU A 60 10.43 3.42 54.22
C GLU A 60 11.48 3.88 55.24
N LYS A 61 12.54 3.07 55.42
CA LYS A 61 13.68 3.46 56.26
C LYS A 61 14.39 4.73 55.82
N GLN A 62 14.41 5.06 54.52
CA GLN A 62 15.03 6.28 53.98
C GLN A 62 14.09 7.50 54.09
N CYS A 63 12.82 7.32 54.31
CA CYS A 63 11.82 8.35 54.22
C CYS A 63 11.62 9.18 55.48
N ASN A 64 12.00 8.72 56.67
CA ASN A 64 11.86 9.35 58.00
C ASN A 64 10.40 9.67 58.41
N SER A 65 9.53 10.07 57.50
CA SER A 65 8.11 10.34 57.70
C SER A 65 7.42 10.46 56.34
N ASP A 66 6.13 10.12 56.25
CA ASP A 66 5.28 10.25 55.07
C ASP A 66 5.83 9.51 53.84
N SER A 67 6.08 8.22 53.96
CA SER A 67 6.58 7.36 52.87
C SER A 67 5.63 7.32 51.66
N TYR A 68 4.33 7.42 51.85
CA TYR A 68 3.33 7.43 50.77
C TYR A 68 3.45 8.65 49.86
N LYS A 69 3.52 9.87 50.50
CA LYS A 69 3.66 11.10 49.74
C LYS A 69 5.01 11.19 48.99
N LYS A 70 6.08 10.67 49.62
CA LYS A 70 7.38 10.59 48.92
C LYS A 70 7.39 9.57 47.80
N PHE A 71 6.74 8.40 47.97
CA PHE A 71 6.61 7.43 46.93
C PHE A 71 5.79 7.94 45.74
N TYR A 72 4.67 8.62 46.02
CA TYR A 72 3.91 9.34 45.01
C TYR A 72 4.78 10.27 44.20
N LYS A 73 5.58 11.12 44.89
CA LYS A 73 6.47 12.08 44.22
C LYS A 73 7.48 11.37 43.31
N CYS A 74 8.11 10.28 43.78
CA CYS A 74 9.04 9.49 42.96
C CYS A 74 8.36 8.86 41.76
N PHE A 75 7.15 8.36 41.92
CA PHE A 75 6.33 7.83 40.81
C PHE A 75 5.98 8.94 39.83
N GLU A 76 5.51 10.09 40.30
CA GLU A 76 5.13 11.22 39.46
C GLU A 76 6.31 11.78 38.66
N ASP A 77 7.47 11.97 39.33
CA ASP A 77 8.71 12.40 38.67
C ASP A 77 9.09 11.42 37.53
N ALA A 78 8.93 10.09 37.75
CA ALA A 78 9.20 9.07 36.73
C ALA A 78 8.18 9.13 35.59
N VAL A 79 6.89 9.30 35.88
CA VAL A 79 5.85 9.44 34.84
C VAL A 79 6.06 10.70 33.99
N GLN A 80 6.45 11.82 34.62
CA GLN A 80 6.77 13.04 33.86
C GLN A 80 7.98 12.87 32.95
N MET A 81 8.98 12.11 33.37
CA MET A 81 10.20 11.89 32.62
C MET A 81 10.02 10.85 31.50
N ASP A 82 9.47 9.68 31.80
CA ASP A 82 9.45 8.52 30.92
C ASP A 82 8.04 8.22 30.33
N GLY A 83 6.99 8.83 30.91
CA GLY A 83 5.59 8.57 30.60
C GLY A 83 5.03 7.33 31.33
N LEU A 84 3.71 7.34 31.55
CA LEU A 84 3.02 6.26 32.27
C LEU A 84 3.24 4.89 31.62
N LEU A 85 3.13 4.79 30.31
CA LEU A 85 3.29 3.53 29.58
C LEU A 85 4.64 2.86 29.87
N SER A 86 5.73 3.64 29.87
CA SER A 86 7.07 3.16 30.19
C SER A 86 7.18 2.73 31.66
N VAL A 87 6.64 3.54 32.57
CA VAL A 87 6.66 3.25 34.00
C VAL A 87 5.84 1.97 34.32
N MET A 88 4.71 1.75 33.66
CA MET A 88 3.94 0.52 33.83
C MET A 88 4.71 -0.71 33.33
N ARG A 89 5.41 -0.59 32.21
CA ARG A 89 6.14 -1.72 31.61
C ARG A 89 7.45 -2.05 32.32
N HIS A 90 8.21 -1.02 32.68
CA HIS A 90 9.59 -1.17 33.16
C HIS A 90 9.77 -0.81 34.63
N GLY A 91 8.76 -0.18 35.24
CA GLY A 91 8.88 0.39 36.57
C GLY A 91 9.74 1.65 36.57
N PHE A 92 10.20 2.04 37.73
CA PHE A 92 11.08 3.20 37.89
C PHE A 92 12.15 2.95 38.95
N ARG A 93 13.23 3.76 38.90
CA ARG A 93 14.34 3.65 39.85
C ARG A 93 14.43 4.92 40.73
N HIS A 94 14.63 4.69 42.03
CA HIS A 94 14.91 5.76 42.98
C HIS A 94 16.05 5.32 43.90
N ARG A 95 17.17 6.08 43.92
CA ARG A 95 18.34 5.85 44.78
C ARG A 95 18.78 4.38 44.81
N GLY A 96 18.91 3.73 43.67
CA GLY A 96 19.33 2.34 43.57
C GLY A 96 18.26 1.30 43.91
N MET A 97 17.05 1.71 44.23
CA MET A 97 15.89 0.81 44.36
C MET A 97 15.06 0.83 43.06
N GLU A 98 14.65 -0.33 42.60
CA GLU A 98 13.76 -0.50 41.44
C GLU A 98 12.38 -0.89 41.93
N PHE A 99 11.35 -0.15 41.46
CA PHE A 99 9.95 -0.40 41.77
C PHE A 99 9.17 -0.75 40.52
N ARG A 100 8.43 -1.83 40.56
CA ARG A 100 7.44 -2.22 39.56
C ARG A 100 6.05 -1.80 40.04
N VAL A 101 5.29 -1.14 39.19
CA VAL A 101 3.94 -0.69 39.47
C VAL A 101 2.87 -1.59 38.87
N CYS A 102 3.29 -2.52 37.99
CA CYS A 102 2.45 -3.51 37.36
C CYS A 102 3.27 -4.74 36.98
N TYR A 103 2.69 -5.93 37.04
CA TYR A 103 3.24 -7.17 36.47
C TYR A 103 2.35 -7.69 35.36
N PHE A 104 2.95 -8.17 34.27
CA PHE A 104 2.24 -8.72 33.12
C PHE A 104 2.24 -10.23 33.13
N LYS A 105 1.26 -10.82 32.44
CA LYS A 105 1.12 -12.28 32.33
C LYS A 105 2.36 -12.86 31.65
N PRO A 106 3.08 -13.78 32.30
CA PRO A 106 4.25 -14.40 31.68
C PRO A 106 3.82 -15.30 30.51
N GLU A 107 4.63 -15.38 29.46
CA GLU A 107 4.39 -16.27 28.31
C GLU A 107 4.54 -17.75 28.67
N SER A 108 5.37 -18.05 29.68
CA SER A 108 5.60 -19.38 30.19
C SER A 108 5.14 -19.49 31.63
N THR A 109 4.48 -20.60 31.98
CA THR A 109 4.03 -20.91 33.34
C THR A 109 5.13 -21.51 34.20
N LEU A 110 6.35 -21.71 33.69
CA LEU A 110 7.48 -22.29 34.41
C LEU A 110 7.98 -21.42 35.57
N ASN A 111 7.62 -20.16 35.62
CA ASN A 111 8.03 -19.22 36.66
C ASN A 111 6.84 -18.88 37.57
N ASP A 112 6.64 -19.73 38.60
CA ASP A 112 5.56 -19.54 39.57
C ASP A 112 5.59 -18.19 40.29
N VAL A 113 6.77 -17.58 40.46
CA VAL A 113 6.92 -16.26 41.08
C VAL A 113 6.36 -15.19 40.19
N ALA A 114 6.59 -15.28 38.89
CA ALA A 114 6.07 -14.32 37.90
C ALA A 114 4.53 -14.46 37.82
N VAL A 115 4.01 -15.66 37.80
CA VAL A 115 2.55 -15.92 37.80
C VAL A 115 1.91 -15.33 39.06
N LYS A 116 2.44 -15.63 40.25
CA LYS A 116 1.90 -15.09 41.53
C LYS A 116 1.93 -13.56 41.58
N ARG A 117 3.00 -12.92 41.07
CA ARG A 117 3.08 -11.45 41.00
C ARG A 117 2.07 -10.85 40.03
N TYR A 118 1.80 -11.54 38.91
CA TYR A 118 0.76 -11.14 37.97
C TYR A 118 -0.63 -11.22 38.64
N GLU A 119 -0.94 -12.28 39.35
CA GLU A 119 -2.21 -12.45 40.04
C GLU A 119 -2.45 -11.37 41.10
N GLN A 120 -1.40 -10.83 41.71
CA GLN A 120 -1.47 -9.77 42.71
C GLN A 120 -1.81 -8.38 42.12
N ASN A 121 -1.93 -8.22 40.80
CA ASN A 121 -2.44 -6.96 40.25
C ASN A 121 -3.90 -6.74 40.68
N VAL A 122 -4.16 -5.57 41.20
CA VAL A 122 -5.48 -5.10 41.64
C VAL A 122 -6.07 -4.27 40.47
N CYS A 123 -7.08 -4.81 39.80
CA CYS A 123 -7.82 -4.10 38.77
C CYS A 123 -9.13 -3.60 39.33
N GLN A 124 -9.47 -2.33 39.17
CA GLN A 124 -10.64 -1.70 39.79
C GLN A 124 -11.53 -1.05 38.75
N CYS A 125 -12.84 -1.23 38.88
CA CYS A 125 -13.89 -0.61 38.10
C CYS A 125 -14.58 0.46 38.98
N ILE A 126 -14.55 1.68 38.55
CA ILE A 126 -15.10 2.85 39.23
C ILE A 126 -16.17 3.48 38.33
N ARG A 127 -17.37 3.69 38.86
CA ARG A 127 -18.44 4.42 38.16
C ARG A 127 -18.48 5.84 38.66
N GLN A 128 -18.92 6.73 37.78
CA GLN A 128 -19.08 8.19 38.06
C GLN A 128 -17.84 8.78 38.73
N TRP A 129 -16.69 8.64 38.04
CA TRP A 129 -15.41 9.12 38.52
C TRP A 129 -15.32 10.64 38.44
N HIS A 130 -15.30 11.31 39.62
CA HIS A 130 -15.05 12.72 39.75
C HIS A 130 -13.54 12.96 39.67
N TYR A 131 -13.04 13.36 38.52
CA TYR A 131 -11.62 13.52 38.22
C TYR A 131 -11.05 14.86 38.61
N SER A 132 -11.90 15.87 38.82
CA SER A 132 -11.50 17.28 39.11
C SER A 132 -11.94 17.71 40.48
N GLU A 133 -11.12 18.55 41.11
CA GLU A 133 -11.47 19.26 42.33
C GLU A 133 -12.15 20.63 42.07
N GLN A 134 -12.10 21.08 40.81
CA GLN A 134 -12.60 22.40 40.40
C GLN A 134 -14.09 22.38 40.00
N ASN A 135 -14.63 21.20 39.74
CA ASN A 135 -16.01 21.02 39.36
C ASN A 135 -16.53 19.63 39.75
N ASN A 136 -17.83 19.40 39.65
CA ASN A 136 -18.47 18.12 39.95
C ASN A 136 -18.69 17.24 38.71
N ASN A 137 -17.94 17.47 37.64
CA ASN A 137 -18.06 16.64 36.44
C ASN A 137 -17.51 15.24 36.71
N SER A 138 -18.22 14.24 36.29
CA SER A 138 -17.82 12.83 36.41
C SER A 138 -17.72 12.17 35.03
N VAL A 139 -16.80 11.22 34.89
CA VAL A 139 -16.74 10.26 33.77
C VAL A 139 -17.57 9.04 34.17
N ASP A 140 -18.39 8.52 33.26
CA ASP A 140 -19.35 7.45 33.58
C ASP A 140 -18.67 6.20 34.13
N MET A 141 -17.51 5.82 33.56
CA MET A 141 -16.75 4.67 34.04
C MET A 141 -15.23 4.86 33.85
N MET A 142 -14.46 4.45 34.86
CA MET A 142 -13.01 4.45 34.83
C MET A 142 -12.46 3.10 35.28
N LEU A 143 -11.43 2.60 34.56
CA LEU A 143 -10.71 1.39 34.91
C LEU A 143 -9.31 1.75 35.41
N ALA A 144 -8.95 1.20 36.56
CA ALA A 144 -7.65 1.39 37.18
C ALA A 144 -6.90 0.07 37.38
N ILE A 145 -5.58 0.13 37.31
CA ILE A 145 -4.66 -0.98 37.58
C ILE A 145 -3.74 -0.55 38.73
N ASN A 146 -3.77 -1.26 39.84
CA ASN A 146 -2.96 -0.96 41.01
C ASN A 146 -3.10 0.49 41.49
N GLY A 147 -4.33 1.05 41.43
CA GLY A 147 -4.60 2.42 41.81
C GLY A 147 -4.29 3.48 40.76
N ILE A 148 -3.84 3.07 39.56
CA ILE A 148 -3.50 3.96 38.45
C ILE A 148 -4.64 3.94 37.43
N PRO A 149 -5.37 5.05 37.15
CA PRO A 149 -6.34 5.16 36.08
C PRO A 149 -5.70 4.94 34.72
N VAL A 150 -6.27 4.06 33.90
CA VAL A 150 -5.69 3.72 32.58
C VAL A 150 -6.67 3.82 31.43
N VAL A 151 -7.98 3.63 31.67
CA VAL A 151 -9.05 3.74 30.67
C VAL A 151 -10.20 4.54 31.24
N ALA A 152 -10.79 5.41 30.43
CA ALA A 152 -11.98 6.18 30.77
C ALA A 152 -13.04 6.03 29.68
N ILE A 153 -14.31 5.89 30.09
CA ILE A 153 -15.42 5.54 29.20
C ILE A 153 -16.58 6.48 29.45
N GLU A 154 -17.08 7.15 28.42
CA GLU A 154 -18.37 7.84 28.41
C GLU A 154 -19.40 6.96 27.71
N LEU A 155 -20.53 6.76 28.35
CA LEU A 155 -21.60 5.86 27.93
C LEU A 155 -22.84 6.66 27.51
N LYS A 156 -23.52 6.22 26.46
CA LYS A 156 -24.82 6.78 26.06
C LYS A 156 -25.81 5.68 25.71
N ASN A 157 -27.08 6.02 25.82
CA ASN A 157 -28.14 5.07 25.60
C ASN A 157 -29.18 5.67 24.65
N GLN A 158 -29.35 5.06 23.45
CA GLN A 158 -30.32 5.51 22.46
C GLN A 158 -31.77 5.52 22.95
N LEU A 159 -32.11 4.66 23.92
CA LEU A 159 -33.44 4.67 24.52
C LEU A 159 -33.74 5.94 25.33
N THR A 160 -32.71 6.72 25.67
CA THR A 160 -32.83 8.05 26.29
C THR A 160 -32.71 9.20 25.28
N GLY A 161 -32.58 8.90 23.99
CA GLY A 161 -32.42 9.88 22.92
C GLY A 161 -30.98 10.37 22.73
N GLN A 162 -29.99 9.74 23.34
CA GLN A 162 -28.57 10.06 23.20
C GLN A 162 -27.82 8.90 22.54
N ASN A 163 -26.77 9.22 21.78
CA ASN A 163 -25.94 8.25 21.06
C ASN A 163 -24.44 8.51 21.29
N VAL A 164 -23.61 7.74 20.59
CA VAL A 164 -22.15 7.83 20.68
C VAL A 164 -21.60 9.23 20.31
N ASP A 165 -22.29 9.99 19.45
CA ASP A 165 -21.87 11.36 19.12
C ASP A 165 -21.99 12.29 20.33
N ASN A 166 -23.03 12.09 21.16
CA ASN A 166 -23.14 12.83 22.42
C ASN A 166 -21.98 12.50 23.37
N ALA A 167 -21.54 11.23 23.45
CA ALA A 167 -20.37 10.84 24.24
C ALA A 167 -19.10 11.48 23.70
N LYS A 168 -18.90 11.51 22.38
CA LYS A 168 -17.76 12.22 21.76
C LYS A 168 -17.78 13.72 22.04
N LEU A 169 -18.94 14.36 21.94
CA LEU A 169 -19.11 15.79 22.27
C LEU A 169 -18.78 16.06 23.74
N GLN A 170 -19.19 15.16 24.64
CA GLN A 170 -18.88 15.27 26.07
C GLN A 170 -17.36 15.25 26.31
N TRP A 171 -16.61 14.35 25.68
CA TRP A 171 -15.14 14.36 25.71
C TRP A 171 -14.52 15.60 25.11
N GLN A 172 -15.12 16.18 24.06
CA GLN A 172 -14.59 17.34 23.34
C GLN A 172 -14.80 18.66 24.06
N TYR A 173 -15.95 18.81 24.73
CA TYR A 173 -16.40 20.11 25.28
C TYR A 173 -16.52 20.14 26.81
N ASP A 174 -16.89 19.03 27.45
CA ASP A 174 -17.20 19.00 28.88
C ASP A 174 -16.02 18.47 29.73
N ARG A 175 -14.99 17.88 29.12
CA ARG A 175 -13.80 17.36 29.78
C ARG A 175 -12.61 18.28 29.55
N ASP A 176 -12.15 18.97 30.64
CA ASP A 176 -11.03 19.89 30.53
C ASP A 176 -9.69 19.15 30.36
N ARG A 177 -9.12 19.22 29.14
CA ARG A 177 -7.82 18.62 28.81
C ARG A 177 -6.65 19.11 29.68
N ARG A 178 -6.81 20.21 30.43
CA ARG A 178 -5.77 20.75 31.33
C ARG A 178 -5.68 19.99 32.64
N GLU A 179 -6.67 19.14 32.94
CA GLU A 179 -6.63 18.27 34.12
C GLU A 179 -5.47 17.27 34.00
N PRO A 180 -4.66 17.07 35.06
CA PRO A 180 -3.51 16.15 35.03
C PRO A 180 -3.87 14.73 34.64
N ALA A 181 -5.07 14.28 34.99
CA ALA A 181 -5.57 12.95 34.63
C ALA A 181 -5.63 12.74 33.10
N PHE A 182 -5.81 13.80 32.31
CA PHE A 182 -6.02 13.76 30.86
C PHE A 182 -4.79 14.18 30.06
N TRP A 183 -3.65 14.46 30.73
CA TRP A 183 -2.41 14.73 29.97
C TRP A 183 -1.95 13.48 29.23
N LEU A 184 -1.39 13.68 28.04
CA LEU A 184 -0.90 12.58 27.21
C LEU A 184 0.10 11.68 27.95
N ASN A 185 -0.17 10.39 28.01
CA ASN A 185 0.70 9.38 28.63
C ASN A 185 1.02 9.65 30.12
N HIS A 186 0.06 10.22 30.85
CA HIS A 186 0.23 10.56 32.27
C HIS A 186 -0.66 9.69 33.17
N ARG A 187 -1.94 9.54 32.82
CA ARG A 187 -2.89 8.59 33.45
C ARG A 187 -3.64 7.83 32.38
N ILE A 188 -4.72 8.36 31.86
CA ILE A 188 -5.56 7.66 30.88
C ILE A 188 -4.78 7.42 29.59
N LEU A 189 -4.70 6.15 29.17
CA LEU A 189 -4.06 5.72 27.93
C LEU A 189 -5.05 5.61 26.78
N ALA A 190 -6.35 5.40 27.07
CA ALA A 190 -7.42 5.32 26.09
C ALA A 190 -8.73 5.89 26.64
N TYR A 191 -9.41 6.66 25.80
CA TYR A 191 -10.71 7.26 26.04
C TYR A 191 -11.72 6.58 25.13
N PHE A 192 -12.79 6.02 25.66
CA PHE A 192 -13.85 5.40 24.88
C PHE A 192 -15.14 6.23 24.94
N ALA A 193 -15.83 6.30 23.82
CA ALA A 193 -17.20 6.76 23.67
C ALA A 193 -18.00 5.56 23.17
N VAL A 194 -18.97 5.08 23.96
CA VAL A 194 -19.70 3.85 23.69
C VAL A 194 -21.21 4.07 23.87
N ASP A 195 -21.98 3.54 22.93
CA ASP A 195 -23.42 3.42 23.09
C ASP A 195 -23.87 1.96 22.89
N LEU A 196 -25.15 1.70 22.74
CA LEU A 196 -25.67 0.35 22.59
C LEU A 196 -25.25 -0.33 21.28
N TYR A 197 -24.85 0.43 20.26
CA TYR A 197 -24.54 -0.08 18.90
C TYR A 197 -23.13 0.18 18.43
N GLU A 198 -22.47 1.23 18.93
CA GLU A 198 -21.14 1.64 18.43
C GLU A 198 -20.17 1.99 19.55
N ALA A 199 -18.88 1.79 19.24
CA ALA A 199 -17.77 2.20 20.09
C ALA A 199 -16.74 3.00 19.30
N TRP A 200 -16.26 4.08 19.91
CA TRP A 200 -15.21 4.94 19.36
C TRP A 200 -14.13 5.19 20.41
N MET A 201 -12.91 5.44 19.98
CA MET A 201 -11.76 5.55 20.86
C MET A 201 -10.85 6.71 20.48
N ALA A 202 -10.27 7.38 21.49
CA ALA A 202 -9.19 8.35 21.34
C ALA A 202 -8.07 8.04 22.34
N THR A 203 -6.84 8.49 22.04
CA THR A 203 -5.67 8.33 22.92
C THR A 203 -5.19 9.67 23.50
N GLU A 204 -5.77 10.77 23.06
CA GLU A 204 -5.42 12.13 23.49
C GLU A 204 -6.64 13.05 23.37
N LEU A 205 -6.91 13.85 24.40
CA LEU A 205 -7.93 14.89 24.37
C LEU A 205 -7.34 16.23 23.91
N LYS A 206 -7.94 16.80 22.86
CA LYS A 206 -7.55 18.11 22.29
C LYS A 206 -8.70 19.12 22.29
N GLY A 207 -9.70 18.91 23.15
CA GLY A 207 -10.95 19.66 23.12
C GLY A 207 -11.71 19.39 21.82
N PRO A 208 -12.23 20.40 21.12
CA PRO A 208 -12.96 20.21 19.86
C PRO A 208 -12.18 19.47 18.76
N GLU A 209 -10.86 19.49 18.81
CA GLU A 209 -9.96 18.81 17.86
C GLU A 209 -9.66 17.37 18.25
N THR A 210 -10.29 16.83 19.31
CA THR A 210 -10.14 15.42 19.71
C THR A 210 -10.60 14.52 18.58
N TYR A 211 -9.71 13.67 18.09
CA TYR A 211 -9.99 12.78 16.96
C TYR A 211 -10.32 11.37 17.46
N PHE A 212 -11.58 10.98 17.29
CA PHE A 212 -12.06 9.66 17.62
C PHE A 212 -11.91 8.71 16.43
N LEU A 213 -11.51 7.50 16.71
CA LEU A 213 -11.36 6.40 15.77
C LEU A 213 -12.46 5.37 16.03
N PRO A 214 -13.11 4.82 14.98
CA PRO A 214 -14.05 3.73 15.15
C PRO A 214 -13.34 2.51 15.75
N PHE A 215 -14.05 1.85 16.66
CA PHE A 215 -13.55 0.67 17.36
C PHE A 215 -14.54 -0.49 17.27
N ASN A 216 -15.15 -0.65 16.07
CA ASN A 216 -16.19 -1.63 15.81
C ASN A 216 -15.65 -2.89 15.12
N GLN A 217 -16.43 -3.98 15.20
CA GLN A 217 -16.05 -5.28 14.64
C GLN A 217 -16.27 -5.38 13.13
N GLY A 218 -17.15 -4.55 12.56
CA GLY A 218 -17.73 -4.71 11.24
C GLY A 218 -19.09 -5.41 11.30
N SER A 219 -19.98 -5.14 10.34
CA SER A 219 -21.38 -5.60 10.34
C SER A 219 -21.54 -7.13 10.42
N ASN A 220 -20.57 -7.90 9.98
CA ASN A 220 -20.57 -9.36 9.96
C ASN A 220 -19.57 -9.97 10.97
N GLY A 221 -19.07 -9.16 11.89
CA GLY A 221 -18.08 -9.56 12.89
C GLY A 221 -16.64 -9.46 12.38
N ALA A 222 -15.74 -9.47 13.33
CA ALA A 222 -14.33 -9.23 13.09
C ALA A 222 -13.67 -10.24 12.15
N GLY A 223 -12.96 -9.72 11.18
CA GLY A 223 -12.23 -10.53 10.21
C GLY A 223 -13.06 -11.08 9.06
N ASN A 224 -14.37 -10.82 9.06
CA ASN A 224 -15.28 -11.22 8.00
C ASN A 224 -15.56 -10.06 7.03
N ASP A 225 -15.99 -10.40 5.83
CA ASP A 225 -16.43 -9.41 4.86
C ASP A 225 -17.73 -8.73 5.31
N GLY A 226 -17.75 -7.39 5.29
CA GLY A 226 -18.90 -6.62 5.75
C GLY A 226 -18.71 -5.10 5.62
N GLY A 227 -19.69 -4.34 6.11
CA GLY A 227 -19.63 -2.88 6.24
C GLY A 227 -19.26 -2.44 7.65
N ALA A 228 -19.49 -1.15 7.96
CA ALA A 228 -19.28 -0.58 9.28
C ALA A 228 -20.27 -1.13 10.33
N GLY A 229 -19.99 -0.84 11.59
CA GLY A 229 -20.82 -1.22 12.74
C GLY A 229 -20.40 -2.52 13.38
N ASN A 230 -21.34 -3.20 14.01
CA ASN A 230 -21.15 -4.45 14.74
C ASN A 230 -22.22 -5.47 14.32
N PRO A 231 -21.96 -6.78 14.44
CA PRO A 231 -22.96 -7.81 14.18
C PRO A 231 -24.06 -7.75 15.23
N GLN A 232 -25.23 -8.31 14.92
CA GLN A 232 -26.28 -8.51 15.91
C GLN A 232 -25.74 -9.38 17.04
N ALA A 233 -25.99 -8.97 18.29
CA ALA A 233 -25.60 -9.75 19.46
C ALA A 233 -26.51 -10.97 19.63
N ASP A 234 -25.94 -12.04 20.20
CA ASP A 234 -26.69 -13.24 20.56
C ASP A 234 -27.44 -13.05 21.88
N GLY A 235 -28.69 -13.55 21.93
CA GLY A 235 -29.51 -13.53 23.15
C GLY A 235 -29.82 -12.13 23.67
N ASP A 236 -29.60 -11.93 24.99
CA ASP A 236 -29.89 -10.68 25.70
C ASP A 236 -28.66 -9.78 25.86
N ASN A 237 -27.57 -10.01 25.10
CA ASN A 237 -26.34 -9.27 25.21
C ASN A 237 -26.36 -7.96 24.39
N TYR A 238 -25.49 -7.02 24.74
CA TYR A 238 -25.32 -5.77 23.99
C TYR A 238 -24.45 -5.98 22.76
N VAL A 239 -24.78 -5.28 21.68
CA VAL A 239 -23.98 -5.29 20.45
C VAL A 239 -22.53 -4.84 20.69
N THR A 240 -22.32 -3.95 21.66
CA THR A 240 -21.01 -3.42 22.08
C THR A 240 -20.36 -4.20 23.24
N SER A 241 -20.92 -5.33 23.66
CA SER A 241 -20.42 -6.11 24.80
C SER A 241 -18.96 -6.56 24.64
N TYR A 242 -18.50 -6.78 23.42
CA TYR A 242 -17.10 -7.16 23.15
C TYR A 242 -16.09 -6.15 23.73
N ILE A 243 -16.48 -4.90 23.97
CA ILE A 243 -15.60 -3.88 24.59
C ILE A 243 -15.18 -4.31 25.98
N TRP A 244 -16.12 -4.68 26.84
CA TRP A 244 -15.80 -5.07 28.21
C TRP A 244 -15.53 -6.57 28.34
N GLU A 245 -16.14 -7.43 27.52
CA GLU A 245 -15.96 -8.86 27.59
C GLU A 245 -14.62 -9.32 26.97
N ASN A 246 -14.19 -8.72 25.84
CA ASN A 246 -13.04 -9.19 25.10
C ASN A 246 -11.86 -8.21 25.09
N VAL A 247 -12.10 -6.89 25.20
CA VAL A 247 -11.05 -5.88 25.06
C VAL A 247 -10.57 -5.37 26.42
N LEU A 248 -11.49 -5.01 27.31
CA LEU A 248 -11.17 -4.34 28.57
C LEU A 248 -11.14 -5.27 29.80
N GLN A 249 -11.49 -6.56 29.66
CA GLN A 249 -11.29 -7.51 30.76
C GLN A 249 -9.81 -7.57 31.17
N LYS A 250 -9.51 -7.89 32.44
CA LYS A 250 -8.18 -7.78 33.08
C LYS A 250 -7.02 -8.30 32.21
N ASP A 251 -7.09 -9.57 31.79
CA ASP A 251 -6.00 -10.20 31.04
C ASP A 251 -5.75 -9.54 29.69
N SER A 252 -6.84 -9.13 29.02
CA SER A 252 -6.79 -8.45 27.73
C SER A 252 -6.23 -7.04 27.84
N LEU A 253 -6.71 -6.24 28.81
CA LEU A 253 -6.23 -4.88 28.96
C LEU A 253 -4.74 -4.84 29.33
N LEU A 254 -4.31 -5.72 30.23
CA LEU A 254 -2.89 -5.86 30.57
C LEU A 254 -2.04 -6.30 29.37
N ASP A 255 -2.51 -7.24 28.54
CA ASP A 255 -1.84 -7.64 27.31
C ASP A 255 -1.75 -6.47 26.29
N ILE A 256 -2.83 -5.68 26.18
CA ILE A 256 -2.84 -4.48 25.32
C ILE A 256 -1.80 -3.45 25.81
N ILE A 257 -1.76 -3.15 27.09
CA ILE A 257 -0.79 -2.22 27.67
C ILE A 257 0.64 -2.72 27.48
N GLN A 258 0.88 -4.01 27.69
CA GLN A 258 2.21 -4.60 27.55
C GLN A 258 2.71 -4.60 26.11
N LYS A 259 1.85 -5.01 25.15
CA LYS A 259 2.32 -5.50 23.83
C LYS A 259 1.80 -4.72 22.63
N PHE A 260 0.73 -3.94 22.81
CA PHE A 260 0.10 -3.26 21.67
C PHE A 260 0.23 -1.75 21.70
N ILE A 261 0.02 -1.10 22.87
CA ILE A 261 0.16 0.37 22.92
C ILE A 261 1.62 0.74 22.63
N SER A 262 1.83 1.78 21.85
CA SER A 262 3.17 2.34 21.60
C SER A 262 3.16 3.86 21.61
N LEU A 263 4.29 4.48 21.98
CA LEU A 263 4.48 5.92 21.92
C LEU A 263 5.31 6.26 20.67
N GLU A 264 4.65 6.81 19.67
CA GLU A 264 5.34 7.34 18.49
C GLU A 264 5.89 8.73 18.81
N VAL A 265 7.19 8.93 18.56
CA VAL A 265 7.89 10.20 18.75
C VAL A 265 8.48 10.62 17.41
N LYS A 266 7.94 11.69 16.82
CA LYS A 266 8.43 12.26 15.56
C LYS A 266 8.97 13.66 15.79
N THR A 267 10.19 13.92 15.34
CA THR A 267 10.78 15.26 15.35
C THR A 267 10.72 15.85 13.95
N GLU A 268 9.97 16.91 13.80
CA GLU A 268 9.81 17.66 12.55
C GLU A 268 10.50 19.02 12.68
N LYS A 269 11.09 19.52 11.59
CA LYS A 269 11.58 20.91 11.55
C LYS A 269 10.44 21.82 11.15
N LYS A 270 10.05 22.73 12.01
CA LYS A 270 9.06 23.77 11.72
C LYS A 270 9.68 25.13 12.01
N ASP A 271 9.67 26.02 11.03
CA ASP A 271 10.25 27.38 11.14
C ASP A 271 11.70 27.37 11.63
N GLY A 272 12.51 26.40 11.16
CA GLY A 272 13.92 26.23 11.56
C GLY A 272 14.13 25.63 12.97
N LYS A 273 13.06 25.34 13.72
CA LYS A 273 13.10 24.71 15.06
C LYS A 273 12.67 23.25 15.00
N ASN A 274 13.32 22.40 15.77
CA ASN A 274 12.89 21.03 15.95
C ASN A 274 11.64 20.99 16.84
N VAL A 275 10.52 20.54 16.31
CA VAL A 275 9.28 20.31 17.05
C VAL A 275 9.08 18.81 17.21
N THR A 276 9.04 18.33 18.44
CA THR A 276 8.79 16.92 18.74
C THR A 276 7.30 16.70 18.97
N LYS A 277 6.67 15.91 18.11
CA LYS A 277 5.30 15.43 18.27
C LYS A 277 5.31 14.05 18.92
N ARG A 278 4.46 13.87 19.93
CA ARG A 278 4.27 12.60 20.62
C ARG A 278 2.82 12.13 20.39
N ARG A 279 2.63 10.86 20.15
CA ARG A 279 1.31 10.25 19.95
C ARG A 279 1.30 8.85 20.54
N LEU A 280 0.31 8.53 21.36
CA LEU A 280 0.02 7.15 21.74
C LEU A 280 -0.73 6.47 20.61
N ILE A 281 -0.26 5.30 20.23
CA ILE A 281 -0.92 4.41 19.27
C ILE A 281 -1.56 3.28 20.06
N PHE A 282 -2.87 3.19 19.99
CA PHE A 282 -3.66 2.08 20.50
C PHE A 282 -4.10 1.23 19.29
N PRO A 283 -4.11 -0.12 19.35
CA PRO A 283 -4.55 -0.94 18.23
C PRO A 283 -6.02 -0.67 17.94
N ARG A 284 -6.40 -0.67 16.67
CA ARG A 284 -7.81 -0.67 16.29
C ARG A 284 -8.37 -2.07 16.44
N PHE A 285 -9.69 -2.19 16.45
CA PHE A 285 -10.31 -3.48 16.68
C PHE A 285 -9.84 -4.54 15.66
N HIS A 286 -9.91 -4.27 14.36
CA HIS A 286 -9.44 -5.21 13.32
C HIS A 286 -7.94 -5.57 13.43
N GLN A 287 -7.11 -4.64 13.92
CA GLN A 287 -5.68 -4.90 14.14
C GLN A 287 -5.45 -5.80 15.36
N LEU A 288 -6.17 -5.53 16.43
CA LEU A 288 -6.13 -6.34 17.66
C LEU A 288 -6.64 -7.77 17.37
N ASP A 289 -7.76 -7.87 16.67
CA ASP A 289 -8.40 -9.13 16.34
C ASP A 289 -7.53 -10.01 15.45
N VAL A 290 -7.00 -9.47 14.33
CA VAL A 290 -6.15 -10.25 13.43
C VAL A 290 -4.91 -10.80 14.13
N VAL A 291 -4.23 -9.96 14.94
CA VAL A 291 -3.02 -10.41 15.64
C VAL A 291 -3.36 -11.50 16.65
N ARG A 292 -4.44 -11.35 17.39
CA ARG A 292 -4.90 -12.36 18.37
C ARG A 292 -5.32 -13.66 17.72
N LYS A 293 -6.10 -13.61 16.63
CA LYS A 293 -6.50 -14.80 15.86
C LYS A 293 -5.29 -15.55 15.30
N LEU A 294 -4.34 -14.83 14.71
CA LEU A 294 -3.10 -15.43 14.20
C LEU A 294 -2.28 -16.10 15.30
N VAL A 295 -2.12 -15.43 16.45
CA VAL A 295 -1.37 -15.98 17.59
C VAL A 295 -2.08 -17.21 18.18
N ALA A 296 -3.40 -17.19 18.30
CA ALA A 296 -4.18 -18.31 18.80
C ALA A 296 -4.08 -19.53 17.89
N ASP A 297 -4.29 -19.33 16.58
CA ASP A 297 -4.22 -20.41 15.58
C ASP A 297 -2.81 -21.03 15.51
N VAL A 298 -1.76 -20.18 15.51
CA VAL A 298 -0.37 -20.68 15.51
C VAL A 298 -0.03 -21.40 16.80
N ARG A 299 -0.56 -20.98 17.97
CA ARG A 299 -0.33 -21.69 19.23
C ARG A 299 -0.94 -23.10 19.21
N GLU A 300 -2.12 -23.23 18.61
CA GLU A 300 -2.83 -24.50 18.49
C GLU A 300 -2.24 -25.43 17.43
N ASN A 301 -1.89 -24.88 16.26
CA ASN A 301 -1.55 -25.68 15.09
C ASN A 301 -0.03 -25.71 14.77
N GLY A 302 0.78 -24.91 15.46
CA GLY A 302 2.23 -24.84 15.23
C GLY A 302 2.61 -24.14 13.93
N SER A 303 3.78 -24.53 13.39
CA SER A 303 4.27 -24.03 12.10
C SER A 303 3.71 -24.84 10.91
N GLY A 304 3.87 -24.30 9.67
CA GLY A 304 3.52 -24.99 8.41
C GLY A 304 2.24 -24.48 7.75
N ARG A 305 1.44 -23.64 8.44
CA ARG A 305 0.23 -23.02 7.84
C ARG A 305 0.53 -21.66 7.24
N ASN A 306 -0.25 -21.31 6.21
CA ASN A 306 -0.21 -20.01 5.55
C ASN A 306 -1.47 -19.20 5.88
N TYR A 307 -1.31 -17.89 5.99
CA TYR A 307 -2.37 -16.96 6.34
C TYR A 307 -2.38 -15.77 5.39
N LEU A 308 -3.51 -15.52 4.75
CA LEU A 308 -3.74 -14.35 3.91
C LEU A 308 -4.57 -13.32 4.67
N ILE A 309 -4.03 -12.13 4.83
CA ILE A 309 -4.69 -11.01 5.52
C ILE A 309 -5.03 -9.95 4.47
N GLN A 310 -6.32 -9.83 4.12
CA GLN A 310 -6.84 -8.81 3.21
C GLN A 310 -7.29 -7.59 3.99
N HIS A 311 -6.38 -6.63 4.17
CA HIS A 311 -6.69 -5.35 4.81
C HIS A 311 -6.54 -4.19 3.83
N SER A 312 -7.51 -3.28 3.78
CA SER A 312 -7.57 -2.17 2.84
C SER A 312 -6.30 -1.31 2.85
N ALA A 313 -6.04 -0.62 1.74
CA ALA A 313 -4.95 0.35 1.67
C ALA A 313 -5.21 1.49 2.67
N GLY A 314 -4.24 1.76 3.54
CA GLY A 314 -4.40 2.78 4.57
C GLY A 314 -4.89 2.27 5.93
N SER A 315 -5.26 1.00 6.07
CA SER A 315 -5.75 0.40 7.31
C SER A 315 -4.71 0.24 8.44
N GLY A 316 -3.47 0.70 8.25
CA GLY A 316 -2.41 0.56 9.26
C GLY A 316 -1.76 -0.82 9.28
N LYS A 317 -1.67 -1.51 8.14
CA LYS A 317 -1.02 -2.84 8.00
C LYS A 317 0.37 -2.91 8.63
N SER A 318 1.19 -1.85 8.52
CA SER A 318 2.54 -1.83 9.09
C SER A 318 2.56 -2.09 10.60
N ASN A 319 1.60 -1.53 11.34
CA ASN A 319 1.46 -1.80 12.77
C ASN A 319 1.02 -3.24 13.03
N SER A 320 0.03 -3.76 12.28
CA SER A 320 -0.39 -5.17 12.39
C SER A 320 0.78 -6.13 12.12
N ILE A 321 1.60 -5.85 11.11
CA ILE A 321 2.82 -6.61 10.80
C ILE A 321 3.81 -6.57 11.98
N ALA A 322 4.06 -5.38 12.54
CA ALA A 322 4.97 -5.24 13.67
C ALA A 322 4.48 -6.02 14.89
N TRP A 323 3.21 -5.84 15.31
CA TRP A 323 2.63 -6.61 16.42
C TRP A 323 2.68 -8.11 16.17
N THR A 324 2.30 -8.56 14.97
CA THR A 324 2.39 -9.99 14.61
C THR A 324 3.82 -10.49 14.74
N ALA A 325 4.81 -9.75 14.25
CA ALA A 325 6.22 -10.16 14.31
C ALA A 325 6.72 -10.32 15.75
N TYR A 326 6.46 -9.36 16.63
CA TYR A 326 6.86 -9.44 18.03
C TYR A 326 6.15 -10.57 18.78
N ARG A 327 4.84 -10.76 18.51
CA ARG A 327 4.06 -11.84 19.13
C ARG A 327 4.56 -13.21 18.71
N LEU A 328 4.80 -13.43 17.42
CA LEU A 328 5.31 -14.70 16.91
C LEU A 328 6.75 -14.97 17.36
N ALA A 329 7.59 -13.94 17.47
CA ALA A 329 8.96 -14.09 17.93
C ALA A 329 9.06 -14.54 19.40
N SER A 330 8.04 -14.28 20.22
CA SER A 330 8.00 -14.69 21.64
C SER A 330 7.02 -15.82 21.92
N LEU A 331 6.38 -16.38 20.88
CA LEU A 331 5.31 -17.37 21.05
C LEU A 331 5.86 -18.75 21.37
N HIS A 332 5.30 -19.39 22.43
CA HIS A 332 5.64 -20.75 22.87
C HIS A 332 4.41 -21.66 22.75
N ASN A 333 4.67 -22.96 22.54
CA ASN A 333 3.65 -24.02 22.56
C ASN A 333 3.26 -24.38 24.01
N ALA A 334 2.41 -25.37 24.16
CA ALA A 334 1.96 -25.86 25.48
C ALA A 334 3.10 -26.45 26.32
N GLU A 335 4.14 -26.96 25.67
CA GLU A 335 5.34 -27.53 26.28
C GLU A 335 6.39 -26.48 26.63
N ASN A 336 6.07 -25.16 26.47
CA ASN A 336 6.96 -24.01 26.65
C ASN A 336 8.16 -23.96 25.69
N GLU A 337 8.07 -24.61 24.53
CA GLU A 337 9.07 -24.49 23.48
C GLU A 337 8.71 -23.35 22.51
N PRO A 338 9.70 -22.59 22.00
CA PRO A 338 9.42 -21.54 21.01
C PRO A 338 8.92 -22.17 19.70
N ILE A 339 7.77 -21.68 19.21
CA ILE A 339 7.17 -22.19 17.95
C ILE A 339 8.03 -21.81 16.75
N PHE A 340 8.62 -20.61 16.72
CA PHE A 340 9.49 -20.16 15.66
C PHE A 340 10.90 -19.84 16.17
N THR A 341 11.89 -20.23 15.41
CA THR A 341 13.31 -19.87 15.62
C THR A 341 13.53 -18.41 15.28
N SER A 342 12.99 -17.97 14.12
CA SER A 342 13.11 -16.60 13.63
C SER A 342 11.83 -16.17 12.90
N VAL A 343 11.54 -14.88 13.01
CA VAL A 343 10.50 -14.20 12.22
C VAL A 343 11.19 -13.36 11.16
N VAL A 344 10.92 -13.64 9.89
CA VAL A 344 11.53 -12.95 8.74
C VAL A 344 10.47 -12.08 8.07
N ILE A 345 10.66 -10.76 8.12
CA ILE A 345 9.77 -9.79 7.47
C ILE A 345 10.37 -9.45 6.11
N VAL A 346 9.60 -9.73 5.06
CA VAL A 346 10.00 -9.57 3.67
C VAL A 346 9.23 -8.43 3.03
N THR A 347 9.94 -7.42 2.55
CA THR A 347 9.36 -6.27 1.82
C THR A 347 9.75 -6.30 0.34
N ASP A 348 8.92 -5.70 -0.51
CA ASP A 348 9.16 -5.66 -1.97
C ASP A 348 10.11 -4.53 -2.39
N ARG A 349 10.11 -3.40 -1.70
CA ARG A 349 10.81 -2.19 -2.12
C ARG A 349 11.63 -1.54 -1.00
N ARG A 350 12.80 -1.01 -1.36
CA ARG A 350 13.72 -0.33 -0.42
C ARG A 350 13.10 0.84 0.34
N ASN A 351 12.17 1.60 -0.26
CA ASN A 351 11.54 2.76 0.39
C ASN A 351 10.45 2.37 1.39
N LEU A 352 9.70 1.29 1.12
CA LEU A 352 8.73 0.71 2.06
C LEU A 352 9.44 0.04 3.24
N ASP A 353 10.62 -0.56 2.97
CA ASP A 353 11.49 -1.16 3.97
C ASP A 353 11.84 -0.15 5.08
N ALA A 354 12.22 1.07 4.74
CA ALA A 354 12.58 2.11 5.72
C ALA A 354 11.41 2.48 6.67
N GLN A 355 10.20 2.67 6.14
CA GLN A 355 9.01 3.01 6.94
C GLN A 355 8.59 1.86 7.85
N LEU A 356 8.59 0.63 7.33
CA LEU A 356 8.26 -0.57 8.11
C LEU A 356 9.33 -0.85 9.17
N GLN A 357 10.61 -0.68 8.84
CA GLN A 357 11.71 -0.77 9.80
C GLN A 357 11.58 0.26 10.91
N GLU A 358 11.26 1.53 10.59
CA GLU A 358 11.02 2.58 11.58
C GLU A 358 9.85 2.18 12.50
N THR A 359 8.76 1.66 11.94
CA THR A 359 7.63 1.17 12.73
C THR A 359 8.05 0.02 13.65
N ILE A 360 8.75 -0.99 13.14
CA ILE A 360 9.19 -2.15 13.93
C ILE A 360 10.17 -1.74 15.02
N THR A 361 11.15 -0.89 14.70
CA THR A 361 12.15 -0.43 15.67
C THR A 361 11.61 0.60 16.65
N GLY A 362 10.51 1.27 16.31
CA GLY A 362 9.81 2.21 17.20
C GLY A 362 9.00 1.53 18.31
N PHE A 363 8.77 0.22 18.22
CA PHE A 363 8.18 -0.53 19.33
C PHE A 363 9.23 -0.76 20.43
N ASP A 364 8.75 -0.77 21.66
CA ASP A 364 9.61 -1.05 22.84
C ASP A 364 10.11 -2.51 22.80
N HIS A 365 11.39 -2.70 22.52
CA HIS A 365 12.01 -4.01 22.35
C HIS A 365 13.36 -4.12 23.06
N THR A 366 13.77 -5.34 23.34
CA THR A 366 15.12 -5.61 23.88
C THR A 366 16.17 -5.32 22.80
N LEU A 367 17.15 -4.49 23.11
CA LEU A 367 18.24 -4.14 22.22
C LEU A 367 18.86 -5.38 21.58
N GLY A 368 18.92 -5.41 20.23
CA GLY A 368 19.49 -6.53 19.46
C GLY A 368 18.49 -7.63 19.09
N SER A 369 17.22 -7.54 19.48
CA SER A 369 16.20 -8.51 19.08
C SER A 369 15.78 -8.36 17.61
N VAL A 370 15.89 -7.16 17.02
CA VAL A 370 15.59 -6.85 15.63
C VAL A 370 16.88 -6.66 14.84
N CYS A 371 17.02 -7.37 13.73
CA CYS A 371 18.10 -7.23 12.77
C CYS A 371 17.55 -6.70 11.43
N ALA A 372 17.68 -5.41 11.18
CA ALA A 372 17.32 -4.81 9.92
C ALA A 372 18.47 -4.98 8.90
N ILE A 373 18.19 -5.59 7.76
CA ILE A 373 19.11 -5.79 6.63
C ILE A 373 18.71 -4.79 5.53
N ASP A 374 19.01 -3.53 5.77
CA ASP A 374 18.68 -2.38 4.91
C ASP A 374 19.50 -2.36 3.59
N GLY A 375 19.36 -1.29 2.81
CA GLY A 375 20.07 -1.11 1.53
C GLY A 375 21.58 -0.98 1.65
N LYS A 376 22.12 -0.72 2.85
CA LYS A 376 23.57 -0.59 3.13
C LYS A 376 24.20 -1.94 3.49
N LYS A 377 23.41 -2.91 3.97
CA LYS A 377 23.84 -4.24 4.34
C LYS A 377 23.75 -5.20 3.16
N SER A 378 24.67 -6.14 3.10
CA SER A 378 24.81 -7.13 2.03
C SER A 378 23.91 -8.36 2.25
N SER A 379 23.84 -9.25 1.27
CA SER A 379 23.20 -10.55 1.42
C SER A 379 23.96 -11.42 2.45
N LYS A 380 25.27 -11.22 2.63
CA LYS A 380 26.07 -11.90 3.66
C LYS A 380 25.58 -11.58 5.08
N ASP A 381 25.22 -10.30 5.35
CA ASP A 381 24.65 -9.93 6.66
C ASP A 381 23.31 -10.62 6.93
N LEU A 382 22.51 -10.88 5.88
CA LEU A 382 21.27 -11.67 6.00
C LEU A 382 21.59 -13.12 6.36
N ARG A 383 22.53 -13.76 5.66
CA ARG A 383 22.99 -15.12 5.98
C ARG A 383 23.45 -15.23 7.42
N ASP A 384 24.33 -14.32 7.85
CA ASP A 384 24.89 -14.34 9.19
C ASP A 384 23.80 -14.14 10.27
N ALA A 385 22.78 -13.32 9.99
CA ALA A 385 21.63 -13.14 10.88
C ALA A 385 20.74 -14.40 10.98
N LEU A 386 20.52 -15.11 9.86
CA LEU A 386 19.76 -16.36 9.81
C LEU A 386 20.52 -17.49 10.56
N ASN A 387 21.81 -17.61 10.30
CA ASN A 387 22.66 -18.63 10.95
C ASN A 387 22.78 -18.39 12.47
N ALA A 388 22.87 -17.11 12.88
CA ALA A 388 22.88 -16.72 14.29
C ALA A 388 21.50 -16.83 14.99
N GLY A 389 20.44 -17.21 14.30
CA GLY A 389 19.09 -17.34 14.87
C GLY A 389 18.52 -16.02 15.44
N LYS A 390 18.77 -14.89 14.77
CA LYS A 390 18.17 -13.61 15.18
C LYS A 390 16.66 -13.71 15.20
N ARG A 391 16.01 -13.21 16.27
CA ARG A 391 14.58 -13.41 16.52
C ARG A 391 13.69 -12.72 15.48
N ILE A 392 14.00 -11.48 15.10
CA ILE A 392 13.28 -10.73 14.06
C ILE A 392 14.29 -10.22 13.03
N ILE A 393 14.07 -10.56 11.77
CA ILE A 393 14.92 -10.15 10.64
C ILE A 393 14.05 -9.40 9.64
N VAL A 394 14.40 -8.17 9.28
CA VAL A 394 13.72 -7.38 8.25
C VAL A 394 14.61 -7.30 7.02
N THR A 395 14.10 -7.72 5.87
CA THR A 395 14.90 -7.82 4.64
C THR A 395 14.04 -7.66 3.38
N THR A 396 14.70 -7.64 2.21
CA THR A 396 14.04 -7.66 0.90
C THR A 396 14.21 -9.02 0.23
N LEU A 397 13.18 -9.41 -0.55
CA LEU A 397 13.16 -10.70 -1.25
C LEU A 397 14.35 -10.91 -2.18
N GLN A 398 14.90 -9.84 -2.77
CA GLN A 398 15.99 -9.88 -3.74
C GLN A 398 17.34 -10.34 -3.16
N LYS A 399 17.47 -10.42 -1.84
CA LYS A 399 18.72 -10.87 -1.19
C LYS A 399 18.86 -12.39 -1.10
N PHE A 400 17.76 -13.11 -1.15
CA PHE A 400 17.77 -14.59 -1.02
C PHE A 400 18.47 -15.33 -2.17
N PRO A 401 18.34 -14.93 -3.46
CA PRO A 401 19.04 -15.63 -4.54
C PRO A 401 20.56 -15.70 -4.41
N VAL A 402 21.16 -14.84 -3.58
CA VAL A 402 22.62 -14.77 -3.39
C VAL A 402 23.11 -15.74 -2.31
N ILE A 403 22.26 -16.05 -1.31
CA ILE A 403 22.66 -16.76 -0.10
C ILE A 403 21.95 -18.11 0.10
N TYR A 404 21.06 -18.52 -0.81
CA TYR A 404 20.20 -19.69 -0.56
C TYR A 404 20.97 -21.01 -0.35
N GLU A 405 22.20 -21.11 -0.84
CA GLU A 405 23.08 -22.26 -0.62
C GLU A 405 24.06 -22.08 0.56
N GLU A 406 24.13 -20.89 1.13
CA GLU A 406 25.10 -20.55 2.18
C GLU A 406 24.43 -20.44 3.57
N VAL A 407 23.14 -20.69 3.69
CA VAL A 407 22.45 -20.79 4.98
C VAL A 407 22.76 -22.17 5.55
N ASP A 408 23.19 -22.20 6.82
CA ASP A 408 23.49 -23.45 7.52
C ASP A 408 22.24 -24.35 7.60
N ASP A 409 22.45 -25.61 8.01
CA ASP A 409 21.36 -26.59 8.18
C ASP A 409 20.15 -25.98 8.86
N THR A 410 19.00 -26.08 8.19
CA THR A 410 17.70 -25.59 8.65
C THR A 410 16.86 -26.67 9.32
N THR A 411 17.41 -27.88 9.50
CA THR A 411 16.77 -28.97 10.25
C THR A 411 16.38 -28.47 11.62
N ASP A 412 15.17 -28.74 12.07
CA ASP A 412 14.56 -28.28 13.32
C ASP A 412 14.39 -26.75 13.48
N LYS A 413 14.83 -25.93 12.53
CA LYS A 413 14.57 -24.50 12.53
C LYS A 413 13.20 -24.20 11.90
N ARG A 414 12.39 -23.42 12.60
CA ARG A 414 11.04 -23.03 12.18
C ARG A 414 10.97 -21.52 11.94
N PHE A 415 10.43 -21.12 10.78
CA PHE A 415 10.41 -19.72 10.36
C PHE A 415 9.00 -19.21 10.15
N ALA A 416 8.69 -18.06 10.74
CA ALA A 416 7.53 -17.27 10.37
C ALA A 416 7.95 -16.22 9.34
N ILE A 417 7.33 -16.23 8.16
CA ILE A 417 7.68 -15.32 7.06
C ILE A 417 6.51 -14.35 6.86
N ILE A 418 6.70 -13.11 7.26
CA ILE A 418 5.71 -12.05 7.11
C ILE A 418 5.99 -11.31 5.81
N VAL A 419 5.01 -11.25 4.91
CA VAL A 419 5.14 -10.64 3.59
C VAL A 419 4.24 -9.41 3.51
N ASP A 420 4.84 -8.25 3.33
CA ASP A 420 4.09 -7.02 3.02
C ASP A 420 3.86 -6.90 1.51
N GLU A 421 2.67 -6.41 1.14
CA GLU A 421 2.22 -6.28 -0.26
C GLU A 421 2.39 -7.58 -1.07
N ALA A 422 1.89 -8.68 -0.54
CA ALA A 422 2.07 -10.05 -1.07
C ALA A 422 1.61 -10.26 -2.52
N HIS A 423 0.88 -9.31 -3.10
CA HIS A 423 0.42 -9.38 -4.50
C HIS A 423 1.54 -9.18 -5.54
N SER A 424 2.73 -8.70 -5.17
CA SER A 424 3.75 -8.22 -6.10
C SER A 424 4.95 -9.16 -6.28
N SER A 425 5.35 -9.90 -5.26
CA SER A 425 6.72 -10.43 -5.18
C SER A 425 6.84 -11.96 -5.14
N GLN A 426 5.74 -12.70 -4.92
CA GLN A 426 5.84 -14.09 -4.48
C GLN A 426 5.88 -15.15 -5.59
N THR A 427 5.81 -14.77 -6.87
CA THR A 427 5.74 -15.73 -8.00
C THR A 427 7.03 -15.88 -8.80
N GLY A 428 8.15 -15.32 -8.32
CA GLY A 428 9.41 -15.29 -9.05
C GLY A 428 10.50 -16.18 -8.48
N SER A 429 11.62 -16.28 -9.18
CA SER A 429 12.79 -17.04 -8.77
C SER A 429 13.34 -16.65 -7.38
N SER A 430 13.17 -15.40 -6.96
CA SER A 430 13.60 -14.95 -5.62
C SER A 430 12.77 -15.56 -4.49
N ALA A 431 11.45 -15.79 -4.71
CA ALA A 431 10.60 -16.48 -3.74
C ALA A 431 10.92 -17.97 -3.65
N MET A 432 11.27 -18.60 -4.77
CA MET A 432 11.77 -19.99 -4.77
C MET A 432 13.07 -20.09 -3.97
N LYS A 433 14.01 -19.15 -4.18
CA LYS A 433 15.29 -19.15 -3.44
C LYS A 433 15.11 -18.82 -1.95
N LEU A 434 14.10 -18.03 -1.57
CA LEU A 434 13.74 -17.85 -0.15
C LEU A 434 13.32 -19.20 0.47
N LYS A 435 12.44 -19.95 -0.20
CA LYS A 435 12.03 -21.27 0.28
C LYS A 435 13.22 -22.24 0.34
N ALA A 436 14.03 -22.30 -0.72
CA ALA A 436 15.22 -23.13 -0.76
C ALA A 436 16.24 -22.81 0.36
N ALA A 437 16.29 -21.55 0.81
CA ALA A 437 17.18 -21.14 1.91
C ALA A 437 16.66 -21.54 3.30
N LEU A 438 15.37 -21.66 3.49
CA LEU A 438 14.74 -21.75 4.82
C LEU A 438 13.96 -23.06 5.05
N ALA A 439 13.69 -23.84 3.99
CA ALA A 439 12.92 -25.08 4.10
C ALA A 439 13.70 -26.18 4.84
N ASP A 440 12.99 -26.86 5.75
CA ASP A 440 13.41 -28.20 6.18
C ASP A 440 12.84 -29.21 5.17
N VAL A 441 13.72 -29.88 4.46
CA VAL A 441 13.34 -30.76 3.34
C VAL A 441 13.20 -32.23 3.76
N SER A 442 13.32 -32.54 5.03
CA SER A 442 13.34 -33.92 5.54
C SER A 442 12.10 -34.72 5.16
N ASP A 443 10.91 -34.16 5.29
CA ASP A 443 9.67 -34.81 4.88
C ASP A 443 9.49 -34.91 3.35
N ALA A 444 9.95 -33.90 2.62
CA ALA A 444 9.95 -33.94 1.14
C ALA A 444 10.95 -34.94 0.57
N LEU A 445 12.09 -35.12 1.27
CA LEU A 445 13.09 -36.14 0.90
C LEU A 445 12.53 -37.54 1.05
N LYS A 446 11.84 -37.84 2.16
CA LYS A 446 11.16 -39.13 2.37
C LYS A 446 10.17 -39.44 1.28
N GLU A 447 9.30 -38.49 0.99
CA GLU A 447 8.31 -38.63 -0.08
C GLU A 447 8.97 -38.87 -1.44
N TYR A 448 10.06 -38.17 -1.74
CA TYR A 448 10.81 -38.39 -2.99
C TYR A 448 11.50 -39.75 -3.04
N ALA A 449 12.13 -40.16 -1.93
CA ALA A 449 12.78 -41.47 -1.82
C ALA A 449 11.78 -42.61 -2.00
N GLU A 450 10.58 -42.52 -1.43
CA GLU A 450 9.51 -43.48 -1.61
C GLU A 450 9.07 -43.56 -3.08
N LEU A 451 8.93 -42.42 -3.77
CA LEU A 451 8.59 -42.38 -5.20
C LEU A 451 9.67 -43.03 -6.09
N GLU A 452 10.95 -42.84 -5.77
CA GLU A 452 12.08 -43.44 -6.50
C GLU A 452 12.34 -44.90 -6.09
N GLY A 453 11.70 -45.42 -5.05
CA GLY A 453 11.93 -46.77 -4.50
C GLY A 453 13.33 -46.96 -3.94
N LYS A 454 13.95 -45.92 -3.39
CA LYS A 454 15.33 -45.89 -2.85
C LYS A 454 15.31 -45.50 -1.38
N ALA A 455 16.40 -45.83 -0.66
CA ALA A 455 16.60 -45.30 0.67
C ALA A 455 16.95 -43.80 0.62
N GLU A 456 16.58 -43.02 1.66
CA GLU A 456 16.85 -41.58 1.72
C GLU A 456 18.34 -41.23 1.53
N GLU A 457 19.20 -42.03 2.07
CA GLU A 457 20.65 -41.87 1.99
C GLU A 457 21.21 -42.09 0.56
N GLU A 458 20.56 -42.91 -0.25
CA GLU A 458 20.92 -43.16 -1.64
C GLU A 458 20.42 -42.04 -2.60
N VAL A 459 19.38 -41.34 -2.20
CA VAL A 459 18.79 -40.25 -3.00
C VAL A 459 19.59 -38.96 -2.85
N LEU A 460 20.17 -38.73 -1.67
CA LEU A 460 21.04 -37.58 -1.37
C LEU A 460 22.53 -37.96 -1.42
N ASP A 461 22.96 -38.75 -2.38
CA ASP A 461 24.40 -38.84 -2.60
C ASP A 461 24.98 -37.45 -2.87
N ALA A 462 26.14 -37.14 -2.28
CA ALA A 462 26.67 -35.84 -1.94
C ALA A 462 26.66 -34.74 -3.05
N ASP A 463 26.32 -35.09 -4.27
CA ASP A 463 26.37 -34.19 -5.43
C ASP A 463 25.02 -33.80 -6.03
N ASP A 464 23.86 -34.27 -5.51
CA ASP A 464 22.60 -34.01 -6.20
C ASP A 464 21.91 -32.74 -5.72
N ARG A 465 22.53 -31.59 -5.99
CA ARG A 465 21.99 -30.26 -5.75
C ARG A 465 20.66 -30.01 -6.49
N LEU A 466 20.48 -30.66 -7.63
CA LEU A 466 19.23 -30.62 -8.38
C LEU A 466 18.07 -31.14 -7.54
N ILE A 467 18.26 -32.30 -6.90
CA ILE A 467 17.27 -32.91 -6.02
C ILE A 467 17.01 -32.01 -4.83
N ARG A 468 18.03 -31.49 -4.17
CA ARG A 468 17.90 -30.55 -3.04
C ARG A 468 17.15 -29.28 -3.42
N GLU A 469 17.45 -28.69 -4.57
CA GLU A 469 16.70 -27.52 -5.06
C GLU A 469 15.25 -27.87 -5.38
N MET A 470 14.98 -28.99 -6.00
CA MET A 470 13.65 -29.46 -6.35
C MET A 470 12.79 -29.77 -5.11
N ILE A 471 13.30 -30.53 -4.13
CA ILE A 471 12.56 -30.92 -2.93
C ILE A 471 12.37 -29.74 -1.92
N SER A 472 13.18 -28.68 -2.03
CA SER A 472 13.01 -27.47 -1.21
C SER A 472 11.79 -26.62 -1.61
N HIS A 473 11.16 -26.94 -2.73
CA HIS A 473 9.97 -26.23 -3.19
C HIS A 473 8.68 -26.81 -2.58
N GLY A 474 7.58 -26.10 -2.74
CA GLY A 474 6.25 -26.49 -2.23
C GLY A 474 5.95 -25.95 -0.83
N LYS A 475 5.09 -26.65 -0.10
CA LYS A 475 4.71 -26.33 1.28
C LYS A 475 5.59 -27.14 2.23
N HIS A 476 6.16 -26.48 3.24
CA HIS A 476 7.02 -27.11 4.25
C HIS A 476 6.47 -26.87 5.65
N LYS A 477 6.54 -27.87 6.51
CA LYS A 477 6.05 -27.83 7.89
C LYS A 477 6.79 -26.82 8.77
N ASN A 478 8.04 -26.50 8.42
CA ASN A 478 8.85 -25.52 9.16
C ASN A 478 8.63 -24.05 8.70
N LEU A 479 7.84 -23.81 7.65
CA LEU A 479 7.60 -22.47 7.10
C LEU A 479 6.13 -22.08 7.23
N SER A 480 5.86 -20.97 7.89
CA SER A 480 4.54 -20.33 7.92
C SER A 480 4.60 -18.95 7.28
N PHE A 481 3.70 -18.68 6.34
CA PHE A 481 3.61 -17.39 5.66
C PHE A 481 2.42 -16.58 6.18
N PHE A 482 2.69 -15.33 6.52
CA PHE A 482 1.71 -14.33 6.94
C PHE A 482 1.70 -13.22 5.89
N ALA A 483 0.80 -13.33 4.92
CA ALA A 483 0.75 -12.48 3.73
C ALA A 483 -0.25 -11.34 3.90
N PHE A 484 0.24 -10.10 4.03
CA PHE A 484 -0.59 -8.90 4.15
C PHE A 484 -0.73 -8.22 2.79
N THR A 485 -1.96 -7.91 2.38
CA THR A 485 -2.23 -7.16 1.14
C THR A 485 -3.61 -6.52 1.17
N ALA A 486 -3.76 -5.40 0.46
CA ALA A 486 -5.09 -4.80 0.21
C ALA A 486 -5.76 -5.39 -1.04
N THR A 487 -4.97 -5.96 -1.95
CA THR A 487 -5.41 -6.35 -3.30
C THR A 487 -4.87 -7.72 -3.68
N PRO A 488 -5.39 -8.80 -3.06
CA PRO A 488 -4.93 -10.14 -3.38
C PRO A 488 -5.22 -10.49 -4.85
N LYS A 489 -4.27 -11.17 -5.50
CA LYS A 489 -4.44 -11.74 -6.83
C LYS A 489 -4.78 -13.22 -6.71
N SER A 490 -5.24 -13.84 -7.80
CA SER A 490 -5.52 -15.28 -7.83
C SER A 490 -4.37 -16.13 -7.29
N ALA A 491 -3.13 -15.85 -7.74
CA ALA A 491 -1.94 -16.53 -7.22
C ALA A 491 -1.68 -16.30 -5.71
N THR A 492 -2.02 -15.12 -5.20
CA THR A 492 -1.87 -14.80 -3.76
C THR A 492 -2.90 -15.59 -2.92
N LEU A 493 -4.13 -15.69 -3.42
CA LEU A 493 -5.20 -16.46 -2.78
C LEU A 493 -4.85 -17.96 -2.73
N GLU A 494 -4.39 -18.53 -3.84
CA GLU A 494 -4.02 -19.94 -3.89
C GLU A 494 -2.79 -20.28 -3.02
N MET A 495 -1.81 -19.37 -2.93
CA MET A 495 -0.60 -19.60 -2.14
C MET A 495 -0.81 -19.43 -0.63
N PHE A 496 -1.63 -18.49 -0.21
CA PHE A 496 -1.73 -18.06 1.17
C PHE A 496 -3.16 -18.06 1.72
N GLY A 497 -4.18 -18.20 0.89
CA GLY A 497 -5.57 -18.27 1.30
C GLY A 497 -5.90 -19.57 2.02
N THR A 498 -6.97 -19.52 2.79
CA THR A 498 -7.57 -20.70 3.41
C THR A 498 -8.48 -21.39 2.41
N GLU A 499 -8.23 -22.66 2.17
CA GLU A 499 -9.09 -23.51 1.31
C GLU A 499 -10.37 -23.88 2.07
N TRP A 500 -11.52 -23.68 1.40
CA TRP A 500 -12.83 -24.07 1.92
C TRP A 500 -13.25 -25.43 1.34
N ASN A 501 -14.29 -26.03 1.92
CA ASN A 501 -14.79 -27.35 1.53
C ASN A 501 -15.26 -27.47 0.08
N ASP A 502 -15.55 -26.34 -0.57
CA ASP A 502 -15.94 -26.26 -1.98
C ASP A 502 -14.74 -26.08 -2.93
N GLY A 503 -13.51 -26.12 -2.41
CA GLY A 503 -12.27 -25.93 -3.15
C GLY A 503 -11.98 -24.46 -3.50
N SER A 504 -12.72 -23.52 -2.93
CA SER A 504 -12.43 -22.09 -3.06
C SER A 504 -11.41 -21.60 -2.02
N TYR A 505 -10.63 -20.56 -2.39
CA TYR A 505 -9.61 -19.97 -1.54
C TYR A 505 -10.05 -18.61 -1.05
N HIS A 506 -10.02 -18.40 0.26
CA HIS A 506 -10.47 -17.19 0.93
C HIS A 506 -9.38 -16.58 1.82
N PRO A 507 -9.38 -15.24 2.06
CA PRO A 507 -8.54 -14.66 3.09
C PRO A 507 -8.88 -15.21 4.49
N TYR A 508 -7.85 -15.38 5.32
CA TYR A 508 -8.01 -15.77 6.73
C TYR A 508 -8.66 -14.67 7.57
N HIS A 509 -8.38 -13.41 7.25
CA HIS A 509 -8.92 -12.24 7.93
C HIS A 509 -9.10 -11.08 6.95
N ILE A 510 -10.26 -10.41 7.05
CA ILE A 510 -10.65 -9.32 6.15
C ILE A 510 -10.90 -8.05 6.96
N TYR A 511 -10.38 -6.93 6.47
CA TYR A 511 -10.83 -5.57 6.76
C TYR A 511 -10.99 -4.87 5.42
N SER A 512 -12.20 -4.92 4.88
CA SER A 512 -12.50 -4.55 3.50
C SER A 512 -12.34 -3.05 3.25
N MET A 513 -12.23 -2.65 1.99
CA MET A 513 -12.26 -1.24 1.60
C MET A 513 -13.61 -0.63 1.94
N ARG A 514 -14.69 -1.37 1.74
CA ARG A 514 -16.05 -0.96 2.10
C ARG A 514 -16.16 -0.61 3.57
N GLN A 515 -15.75 -1.51 4.46
CA GLN A 515 -15.79 -1.28 5.91
C GLN A 515 -14.96 -0.06 6.29
N ALA A 516 -13.75 0.07 5.76
CA ALA A 516 -12.85 1.18 6.06
C ALA A 516 -13.40 2.55 5.60
N ILE A 517 -14.13 2.60 4.48
CA ILE A 517 -14.80 3.81 3.99
C ILE A 517 -16.03 4.13 4.86
N GLU A 518 -16.89 3.15 5.12
CA GLU A 518 -18.12 3.34 5.90
C GLU A 518 -17.81 3.74 7.36
N GLU A 519 -16.70 3.27 7.93
CA GLU A 519 -16.19 3.70 9.23
C GLU A 519 -15.53 5.09 9.21
N GLY A 520 -15.38 5.71 8.05
CA GLY A 520 -14.66 7.00 7.90
C GLY A 520 -13.16 6.91 8.20
N PHE A 521 -12.61 5.70 8.20
CA PHE A 521 -11.19 5.46 8.45
C PHE A 521 -10.30 5.83 7.27
N ILE A 522 -10.79 5.59 6.07
CA ILE A 522 -10.25 6.07 4.80
C ILE A 522 -11.34 6.83 4.06
N LEU A 523 -10.92 7.77 3.24
CA LEU A 523 -11.85 8.49 2.38
C LEU A 523 -12.16 7.69 1.12
N ASP A 524 -13.39 7.79 0.63
CA ASP A 524 -13.79 7.28 -0.67
C ASP A 524 -13.16 8.14 -1.77
N VAL A 525 -12.14 7.60 -2.43
CA VAL A 525 -11.42 8.30 -3.50
C VAL A 525 -12.23 8.44 -4.78
N LEU A 526 -13.34 7.70 -4.91
CA LEU A 526 -14.20 7.69 -6.09
C LEU A 526 -15.39 8.65 -5.97
N GLN A 527 -15.51 9.37 -4.86
CA GLN A 527 -16.64 10.25 -4.59
C GLN A 527 -16.72 11.44 -5.54
N ASN A 528 -15.58 12.06 -5.85
CA ASN A 528 -15.51 13.19 -6.79
C ASN A 528 -14.53 12.85 -7.92
N TYR A 529 -15.08 12.22 -8.94
CA TYR A 529 -14.29 11.72 -10.09
C TYR A 529 -14.74 12.41 -11.37
N THR A 530 -13.80 13.00 -12.08
CA THR A 530 -14.04 13.66 -13.38
C THR A 530 -13.20 12.96 -14.44
N THR A 531 -13.83 12.52 -15.53
CA THR A 531 -13.12 11.97 -16.68
C THR A 531 -13.19 12.87 -17.89
N TYR A 532 -12.08 12.93 -18.62
CA TYR A 532 -11.98 13.58 -19.91
C TYR A 532 -11.67 12.55 -20.99
N LYS A 533 -12.23 12.73 -22.16
CA LYS A 533 -11.84 12.02 -23.37
C LYS A 533 -10.97 12.94 -24.21
N THR A 534 -9.81 12.45 -24.58
CA THR A 534 -8.98 13.13 -25.58
C THR A 534 -9.52 12.81 -26.97
N CYS A 535 -9.94 13.85 -27.69
CA CYS A 535 -10.36 13.76 -29.06
C CYS A 535 -9.30 14.42 -29.94
N TYR A 536 -8.77 13.70 -30.90
CA TYR A 536 -7.73 14.23 -31.79
C TYR A 536 -7.85 13.65 -33.20
N GLN A 537 -7.30 14.37 -34.15
CA GLN A 537 -7.13 13.93 -35.53
C GLN A 537 -5.66 14.11 -35.93
N ILE A 538 -5.13 13.07 -36.56
CA ILE A 538 -3.77 13.05 -37.09
C ILE A 538 -3.84 12.93 -38.60
N ALA A 539 -3.05 13.75 -39.30
CA ALA A 539 -2.85 13.65 -40.74
C ALA A 539 -1.47 13.11 -41.07
N LYS A 540 -1.41 12.45 -42.18
CA LYS A 540 -0.14 12.08 -42.81
C LYS A 540 0.54 13.33 -43.41
N ASN A 541 1.79 13.56 -43.05
CA ASN A 541 2.55 14.75 -43.45
C ASN A 541 3.54 14.51 -44.60
N THR A 542 3.66 13.27 -45.11
CA THR A 542 4.58 12.87 -46.17
C THR A 542 3.83 12.18 -47.31
N ALA A 543 4.36 12.23 -48.52
CA ALA A 543 3.76 11.60 -49.70
C ALA A 543 3.91 10.07 -49.71
N ASP A 544 4.90 9.53 -48.99
CA ASP A 544 5.15 8.12 -48.86
C ASP A 544 4.08 7.42 -47.97
N ASN A 545 3.74 6.20 -48.28
CA ASN A 545 2.78 5.41 -47.51
C ASN A 545 3.37 4.02 -47.20
N PRO A 546 4.38 3.97 -46.33
CA PRO A 546 5.08 2.73 -46.00
C PRO A 546 4.18 1.74 -45.28
N ASP A 547 4.35 0.46 -45.54
CA ASP A 547 3.77 -0.61 -44.71
C ASP A 547 4.45 -0.63 -43.35
N VAL A 548 3.66 -0.48 -42.28
CA VAL A 548 4.14 -0.39 -40.89
C VAL A 548 3.46 -1.47 -40.02
N PRO A 549 4.17 -2.02 -39.03
CA PRO A 549 3.53 -2.90 -38.04
C PRO A 549 2.45 -2.14 -37.29
N GLN A 550 1.19 -2.52 -37.50
CA GLN A 550 0.01 -1.81 -37.04
C GLN A 550 0.05 -1.54 -35.52
N SER A 551 0.40 -2.55 -34.71
CA SER A 551 0.45 -2.39 -33.25
C SER A 551 1.55 -1.44 -32.76
N LYS A 552 2.68 -1.40 -33.47
CA LYS A 552 3.80 -0.50 -33.16
C LYS A 552 3.47 0.93 -33.59
N ALA A 553 2.94 1.09 -34.78
CA ALA A 553 2.53 2.40 -35.29
C ALA A 553 1.45 3.03 -34.39
N LEU A 554 0.42 2.28 -33.98
CA LEU A 554 -0.60 2.72 -33.03
C LEU A 554 0.00 3.21 -31.71
N LYS A 555 0.95 2.45 -31.12
CA LYS A 555 1.63 2.85 -29.88
C LYS A 555 2.50 4.08 -30.05
N THR A 556 3.20 4.20 -31.17
CA THR A 556 4.11 5.33 -31.44
C THR A 556 3.32 6.59 -31.71
N ILE A 557 2.23 6.51 -32.46
CA ILE A 557 1.32 7.63 -32.69
C ILE A 557 0.64 8.09 -31.40
N LYS A 558 0.19 7.15 -30.57
CA LYS A 558 -0.38 7.47 -29.25
C LYS A 558 0.64 8.16 -28.35
N LYS A 559 1.90 7.69 -28.35
CA LYS A 559 2.98 8.32 -27.60
C LYS A 559 3.30 9.73 -28.15
N TYR A 560 3.24 9.92 -29.46
CA TYR A 560 3.39 11.23 -30.10
C TYR A 560 2.31 12.21 -29.62
N GLU A 561 1.03 11.79 -29.63
CA GLU A 561 -0.09 12.58 -29.11
C GLU A 561 0.09 12.91 -27.63
N GLU A 562 0.36 11.89 -26.78
CA GLU A 562 0.56 12.06 -25.33
C GLU A 562 1.65 13.09 -24.99
N LEU A 563 2.74 13.13 -25.78
CA LEU A 563 3.88 14.00 -25.57
C LEU A 563 3.82 15.31 -26.39
N HIS A 564 2.77 15.49 -27.19
CA HIS A 564 2.65 16.68 -28.04
C HIS A 564 2.56 17.96 -27.19
N PRO A 565 3.32 19.02 -27.50
CA PRO A 565 3.35 20.25 -26.70
C PRO A 565 1.99 20.85 -26.44
N TYR A 566 1.11 20.85 -27.43
CA TYR A 566 -0.24 21.38 -27.32
C TYR A 566 -1.11 20.60 -26.33
N ASN A 567 -1.03 19.26 -26.33
CA ASN A 567 -1.71 18.39 -25.37
C ASN A 567 -1.25 18.72 -23.94
N ILE A 568 0.06 18.73 -23.73
CA ILE A 568 0.64 19.03 -22.41
C ILE A 568 0.27 20.44 -21.94
N GLN A 569 0.24 21.41 -22.85
CA GLN A 569 -0.15 22.79 -22.55
C GLN A 569 -1.61 22.90 -22.05
N GLN A 570 -2.56 22.28 -22.76
CA GLN A 570 -3.97 22.31 -22.35
C GLN A 570 -4.18 21.62 -21.00
N LYS A 571 -3.61 20.44 -20.83
CA LYS A 571 -3.70 19.71 -19.57
C LYS A 571 -3.01 20.47 -18.42
N SER A 572 -1.87 21.11 -18.67
CA SER A 572 -1.16 21.92 -17.67
C SER A 572 -2.00 23.10 -17.19
N ALA A 573 -2.72 23.77 -18.09
CA ALA A 573 -3.66 24.83 -17.72
C ALA A 573 -4.76 24.29 -16.78
N ILE A 574 -5.39 23.15 -17.13
CA ILE A 574 -6.43 22.52 -16.29
C ILE A 574 -5.83 22.14 -14.91
N ILE A 575 -4.61 21.60 -14.87
CA ILE A 575 -3.94 21.21 -13.62
C ILE A 575 -3.77 22.43 -12.70
N VAL A 576 -3.19 23.52 -13.21
CA VAL A 576 -2.92 24.72 -12.41
C VAL A 576 -4.20 25.40 -11.94
N GLU A 577 -5.17 25.58 -12.83
CA GLU A 577 -6.44 26.21 -12.46
C GLU A 577 -7.23 25.32 -11.47
N THR A 578 -7.25 24.01 -11.66
CA THR A 578 -7.84 23.09 -10.68
C THR A 578 -7.16 23.19 -9.31
N PHE A 579 -5.82 23.29 -9.29
CA PHE A 579 -5.11 23.48 -8.03
C PHE A 579 -5.56 24.76 -7.33
N ARG A 580 -5.63 25.87 -8.04
CA ARG A 580 -5.99 27.19 -7.50
C ARG A 580 -7.45 27.29 -7.07
N ASP A 581 -8.35 26.74 -7.90
CA ASP A 581 -9.80 26.87 -7.67
C ASP A 581 -10.35 25.86 -6.66
N VAL A 582 -9.80 24.65 -6.63
CA VAL A 582 -10.27 23.56 -5.78
C VAL A 582 -9.27 23.24 -4.68
N THR A 583 -8.10 22.71 -5.06
CA THR A 583 -7.18 22.08 -4.11
C THR A 583 -6.65 23.03 -3.04
N LYS A 584 -6.20 24.20 -3.46
CA LYS A 584 -5.63 25.21 -2.56
C LYS A 584 -6.59 25.68 -1.48
N LYS A 585 -7.90 25.65 -1.73
CA LYS A 585 -8.93 26.08 -0.76
C LYS A 585 -9.26 24.98 0.27
N LYS A 586 -8.82 23.75 0.01
CA LYS A 586 -9.09 22.62 0.89
C LYS A 586 -8.08 22.50 2.03
N ILE A 587 -8.45 21.75 3.06
CA ILE A 587 -7.62 21.47 4.24
C ILE A 587 -7.07 22.80 4.86
N LYS A 588 -7.95 23.77 5.03
CA LYS A 588 -7.59 25.12 5.55
C LYS A 588 -6.41 25.77 4.76
N GLY A 589 -6.40 25.64 3.46
CA GLY A 589 -5.35 26.18 2.59
C GLY A 589 -4.08 25.34 2.44
N LYS A 590 -4.07 24.09 2.94
CA LYS A 590 -2.93 23.17 2.91
C LYS A 590 -3.09 22.03 1.91
N GLY A 591 -4.17 22.01 1.14
CA GLY A 591 -4.44 20.96 0.16
C GLY A 591 -3.32 20.84 -0.88
N LYS A 592 -2.88 19.60 -1.16
CA LYS A 592 -1.81 19.26 -2.12
C LYS A 592 -2.36 18.46 -3.28
N MET A 593 -1.67 18.52 -4.41
CA MET A 593 -2.04 17.85 -5.64
C MET A 593 -0.93 16.92 -6.12
N MET A 594 -1.29 15.75 -6.68
CA MET A 594 -0.37 14.85 -7.38
C MET A 594 -0.80 14.70 -8.84
N VAL A 595 0.16 14.78 -9.76
CA VAL A 595 -0.03 14.54 -11.19
C VAL A 595 0.68 13.26 -11.60
N VAL A 596 -0.09 12.23 -11.96
CA VAL A 596 0.43 10.91 -12.34
C VAL A 596 0.59 10.84 -13.84
N THR A 597 1.83 10.75 -14.32
CA THR A 597 2.17 10.78 -15.74
C THR A 597 2.51 9.38 -16.29
N SER A 598 2.37 9.22 -17.61
CA SER A 598 2.65 7.96 -18.31
C SER A 598 4.13 7.57 -18.33
N SER A 599 5.03 8.56 -18.32
CA SER A 599 6.47 8.34 -18.45
C SER A 599 7.30 9.45 -17.79
N ARG A 600 8.60 9.18 -17.59
CA ARG A 600 9.57 10.19 -17.10
C ARG A 600 9.65 11.41 -18.00
N LEU A 601 9.62 11.19 -19.32
CA LEU A 601 9.64 12.29 -20.30
C LEU A 601 8.39 13.17 -20.18
N ALA A 602 7.21 12.56 -20.03
CA ALA A 602 5.99 13.29 -19.76
C ALA A 602 6.09 14.12 -18.48
N ALA A 603 6.65 13.56 -17.40
CA ALA A 603 6.84 14.29 -16.14
C ALA A 603 7.74 15.51 -16.30
N VAL A 604 8.84 15.41 -17.06
CA VAL A 604 9.74 16.53 -17.36
C VAL A 604 9.03 17.61 -18.17
N ARG A 605 8.28 17.22 -19.22
CA ARG A 605 7.53 18.16 -20.07
C ARG A 605 6.42 18.86 -19.29
N TYR A 606 5.68 18.16 -18.46
CA TYR A 606 4.68 18.76 -17.56
C TYR A 606 5.32 19.74 -16.57
N TYR A 607 6.48 19.39 -15.98
CA TYR A 607 7.18 20.27 -15.06
C TYR A 607 7.54 21.61 -15.74
N HIS A 608 8.14 21.56 -16.92
CA HIS A 608 8.52 22.78 -17.65
C HIS A 608 7.31 23.58 -18.10
N GLU A 609 6.27 22.92 -18.61
CA GLU A 609 5.08 23.59 -19.10
C GLU A 609 4.24 24.21 -17.97
N ILE A 610 4.07 23.51 -16.84
CA ILE A 610 3.39 24.06 -15.67
C ILE A 610 4.17 25.27 -15.15
N LYS A 611 5.51 25.18 -15.07
CA LYS A 611 6.36 26.30 -14.67
C LYS A 611 6.20 27.50 -15.59
N ARG A 612 6.23 27.27 -16.89
CA ARG A 612 5.99 28.31 -17.91
C ARG A 612 4.61 28.94 -17.74
N TYR A 613 3.57 28.13 -17.50
CA TYR A 613 2.20 28.61 -17.32
C TYR A 613 2.08 29.47 -16.06
N LEU A 614 2.70 29.07 -14.94
CA LEU A 614 2.75 29.83 -13.70
C LEU A 614 3.44 31.20 -13.88
N GLU A 615 4.58 31.20 -14.58
CA GLU A 615 5.34 32.43 -14.89
C GLU A 615 4.54 33.37 -15.79
N THR A 616 3.91 32.83 -16.84
CA THR A 616 3.12 33.62 -17.80
C THR A 616 1.91 34.31 -17.17
N ASN A 617 1.27 33.62 -16.20
CA ASN A 617 0.10 34.16 -15.50
C ASN A 617 0.47 34.90 -14.19
N GLY A 618 1.74 35.01 -13.86
CA GLY A 618 2.21 35.71 -12.65
C GLY A 618 1.86 35.01 -11.34
N TYR A 619 1.64 33.67 -11.37
CA TYR A 619 1.30 32.87 -10.19
C TYR A 619 2.57 32.50 -9.41
N LYS A 620 2.89 33.26 -8.38
CA LYS A 620 4.11 33.10 -7.55
C LYS A 620 3.89 32.24 -6.30
N ASP A 621 2.68 31.80 -6.08
CA ASP A 621 2.21 31.16 -4.84
C ASP A 621 1.97 29.65 -5.02
N VAL A 622 2.54 29.05 -6.05
CA VAL A 622 2.44 27.61 -6.36
C VAL A 622 3.84 27.03 -6.56
N GLU A 623 4.22 26.13 -5.66
CA GLU A 623 5.49 25.40 -5.73
C GLU A 623 5.27 24.02 -6.35
N ILE A 624 6.07 23.69 -7.38
CA ILE A 624 5.97 22.42 -8.11
C ILE A 624 7.22 21.57 -7.93
N LEU A 625 7.02 20.28 -7.79
CA LEU A 625 8.10 19.30 -7.67
C LEU A 625 7.86 18.14 -8.64
N ALA A 626 8.95 17.50 -9.10
CA ALA A 626 8.90 16.28 -9.89
C ALA A 626 9.49 15.11 -9.11
N ALA A 627 8.96 13.88 -9.33
CA ALA A 627 9.49 12.66 -8.71
C ALA A 627 9.51 11.48 -9.67
N PHE A 628 10.71 11.03 -10.00
CA PHE A 628 10.97 9.84 -10.84
C PHE A 628 12.38 9.31 -10.56
N SER A 629 12.65 8.06 -10.91
CA SER A 629 13.97 7.43 -10.68
C SER A 629 14.83 7.49 -11.93
N GLY A 630 16.14 7.75 -11.73
CA GLY A 630 17.14 7.82 -12.79
C GLY A 630 17.10 9.14 -13.57
N SER A 631 17.57 9.12 -14.81
CA SER A 631 17.68 10.29 -15.69
C SER A 631 16.93 10.09 -17.00
N ILE A 632 16.65 11.17 -17.70
CA ILE A 632 16.00 11.20 -19.02
C ILE A 632 16.44 12.41 -19.82
N LYS A 633 16.68 12.23 -21.11
CA LYS A 633 16.87 13.32 -22.09
C LYS A 633 15.56 13.55 -22.83
N ASP A 634 15.20 14.81 -23.03
CA ASP A 634 14.11 15.17 -23.95
C ASP A 634 14.68 15.31 -25.35
N PRO A 635 14.26 14.47 -26.30
CA PRO A 635 14.80 14.55 -27.69
C PRO A 635 14.48 15.87 -28.39
N ASP A 636 13.46 16.59 -27.93
CA ASP A 636 13.06 17.88 -28.51
C ASP A 636 13.76 19.06 -27.82
N ASP A 637 14.52 18.83 -26.74
CA ASP A 637 15.32 19.86 -26.06
C ASP A 637 16.68 20.01 -26.74
N GLN A 638 16.85 21.08 -27.54
CA GLN A 638 18.11 21.40 -28.27
C GLN A 638 19.32 21.54 -27.32
N ARG A 639 19.13 21.74 -26.02
CA ARG A 639 20.20 21.91 -25.05
C ARG A 639 20.89 20.61 -24.65
N ASP A 640 20.39 19.45 -25.10
CA ASP A 640 20.86 18.09 -24.78
C ASP A 640 21.04 17.83 -23.24
N ILE A 641 20.12 18.38 -22.43
CA ILE A 641 20.18 18.27 -20.98
C ILE A 641 19.65 16.92 -20.53
N GLU A 642 20.46 16.22 -19.74
CA GLU A 642 20.00 15.05 -19.02
C GLU A 642 19.32 15.48 -17.71
N TRP A 643 17.99 15.29 -17.64
CA TRP A 643 17.16 15.69 -16.52
C TRP A 643 17.10 14.60 -15.47
N THR A 644 17.29 14.98 -14.20
CA THR A 644 17.09 14.16 -13.02
C THR A 644 16.12 14.86 -12.08
N GLU A 645 15.54 14.12 -11.13
CA GLU A 645 14.69 14.71 -10.09
C GLU A 645 15.39 15.86 -9.34
N SER A 646 16.65 15.64 -8.95
CA SER A 646 17.41 16.66 -8.23
C SER A 646 17.69 17.92 -9.05
N LYS A 647 17.89 17.80 -10.38
CA LYS A 647 18.07 18.97 -11.25
C LYS A 647 16.79 19.79 -11.42
N LEU A 648 15.63 19.14 -11.48
CA LEU A 648 14.35 19.82 -11.59
C LEU A 648 13.98 20.53 -10.29
N ASN A 649 14.10 19.83 -9.16
CA ASN A 649 13.64 20.32 -7.87
C ASN A 649 14.67 21.21 -7.14
N GLY A 650 15.94 21.22 -7.54
CA GLY A 650 17.01 21.94 -6.84
C GLY A 650 17.40 21.33 -5.46
N VAL A 651 16.87 20.15 -5.12
CA VAL A 651 17.13 19.45 -3.86
C VAL A 651 17.49 17.99 -4.12
N ASN A 652 18.12 17.33 -3.14
CA ASN A 652 18.42 15.91 -3.25
C ASN A 652 17.14 15.06 -3.31
N GLU A 653 17.20 13.96 -4.05
CA GLU A 653 16.09 13.02 -4.25
C GLU A 653 15.51 12.49 -2.92
N SER A 654 16.35 12.31 -1.88
CA SER A 654 15.91 11.90 -0.55
C SER A 654 15.10 12.98 0.20
N GLN A 655 15.23 14.24 -0.19
CA GLN A 655 14.55 15.38 0.44
C GLN A 655 13.23 15.76 -0.25
N THR A 656 12.98 15.28 -1.47
CA THR A 656 11.78 15.64 -2.26
C THR A 656 10.48 15.41 -1.49
N LYS A 657 10.37 14.30 -0.76
CA LYS A 657 9.17 14.00 0.05
C LYS A 657 8.96 15.04 1.16
N GLN A 658 10.02 15.41 1.87
CA GLN A 658 9.94 16.38 2.96
C GLN A 658 9.63 17.78 2.44
N VAL A 659 10.31 18.21 1.37
CA VAL A 659 10.05 19.52 0.73
C VAL A 659 8.62 19.60 0.21
N PHE A 660 8.10 18.50 -0.37
CA PHE A 660 6.70 18.44 -0.78
C PHE A 660 5.75 18.57 0.42
N HIS A 661 6.04 17.90 1.54
CA HIS A 661 5.22 17.99 2.74
C HIS A 661 5.20 19.42 3.30
N ASP A 662 6.36 20.08 3.38
CA ASP A 662 6.49 21.39 3.99
C ASP A 662 5.94 22.50 3.07
N ASP A 663 6.48 22.63 1.86
CA ASP A 663 6.27 23.80 1.00
C ASP A 663 5.63 23.46 -0.35
N GLY A 664 5.78 22.21 -0.85
CA GLY A 664 5.31 21.83 -2.19
C GLY A 664 3.79 21.82 -2.31
N ASN A 665 3.29 22.22 -3.46
CA ASN A 665 1.87 22.29 -3.77
C ASN A 665 1.45 21.22 -4.78
N ILE A 666 2.20 21.05 -5.86
CA ILE A 666 1.94 20.11 -6.94
C ILE A 666 3.14 19.18 -7.10
N LEU A 667 2.91 17.86 -7.03
CA LEU A 667 3.92 16.82 -7.23
C LEU A 667 3.66 16.06 -8.52
N ILE A 668 4.56 16.14 -9.49
CA ILE A 668 4.46 15.46 -10.78
C ILE A 668 5.25 14.16 -10.70
N VAL A 669 4.59 13.01 -10.88
CA VAL A 669 5.21 11.70 -10.64
C VAL A 669 5.19 10.80 -11.88
N ALA A 670 6.29 10.05 -12.09
CA ALA A 670 6.37 8.96 -13.05
C ALA A 670 6.85 7.69 -12.33
N GLU A 671 5.97 6.71 -12.14
CA GLU A 671 6.18 5.43 -11.40
C GLU A 671 6.52 5.60 -9.90
N LYS A 672 7.38 6.55 -9.54
CA LYS A 672 7.76 6.86 -8.16
C LYS A 672 6.57 7.44 -7.40
N TYR A 673 6.40 7.06 -6.14
CA TYR A 673 5.32 7.50 -5.23
C TYR A 673 3.89 7.07 -5.60
N GLN A 674 3.66 6.37 -6.71
CA GLN A 674 2.36 5.74 -6.99
C GLN A 674 2.05 4.62 -5.99
N THR A 675 3.08 4.07 -5.35
CA THR A 675 2.96 3.10 -4.24
C THR A 675 3.90 3.53 -3.10
N GLY A 676 3.50 3.27 -1.84
CA GLY A 676 4.35 3.55 -0.68
C GLY A 676 4.54 5.03 -0.31
N PHE A 677 3.69 5.93 -0.83
CA PHE A 677 3.70 7.35 -0.49
C PHE A 677 2.56 7.67 0.48
N ASP A 678 2.89 8.28 1.59
CA ASP A 678 1.95 8.66 2.63
C ASP A 678 2.01 10.17 2.85
N GLU A 679 0.95 10.88 2.41
CA GLU A 679 0.78 12.33 2.55
C GLU A 679 -0.70 12.65 2.84
N PRO A 680 -1.06 12.88 4.11
CA PRO A 680 -2.45 13.16 4.50
C PRO A 680 -3.04 14.42 3.86
N LEU A 681 -2.19 15.40 3.52
CA LEU A 681 -2.62 16.65 2.89
C LEU A 681 -2.91 16.51 1.39
N LEU A 682 -2.63 15.34 0.79
CA LEU A 682 -2.89 15.09 -0.62
C LEU A 682 -4.40 14.98 -0.85
N HIS A 683 -4.97 16.01 -1.47
CA HIS A 683 -6.42 16.13 -1.74
C HIS A 683 -6.80 15.78 -3.16
N THR A 684 -6.01 16.23 -4.14
CA THR A 684 -6.35 16.11 -5.56
C THR A 684 -5.33 15.24 -6.29
N MET A 685 -5.82 14.38 -7.20
CA MET A 685 -4.97 13.63 -8.12
C MET A 685 -5.41 13.87 -9.56
N ILE A 686 -4.44 14.17 -10.39
CA ILE A 686 -4.59 14.24 -11.86
C ILE A 686 -3.97 12.97 -12.43
N VAL A 687 -4.72 12.26 -13.26
CA VAL A 687 -4.29 10.98 -13.85
C VAL A 687 -4.14 11.16 -15.36
N ASP A 688 -2.90 11.11 -15.83
CA ASP A 688 -2.56 11.09 -17.27
C ASP A 688 -1.80 9.81 -17.62
N LYS A 689 -2.40 8.68 -17.20
CA LYS A 689 -1.84 7.35 -17.36
C LYS A 689 -2.93 6.29 -17.38
N LYS A 690 -2.81 5.28 -18.27
CA LYS A 690 -3.73 4.13 -18.21
C LYS A 690 -3.48 3.31 -16.96
N LEU A 691 -4.48 3.26 -16.09
CA LEU A 691 -4.50 2.48 -14.87
C LEU A 691 -5.35 1.21 -15.08
N ARG A 692 -4.91 0.06 -14.52
CA ARG A 692 -5.63 -1.22 -14.63
C ARG A 692 -5.50 -2.05 -13.36
N GLY A 693 -6.61 -2.66 -12.92
CA GLY A 693 -6.66 -3.59 -11.80
C GLY A 693 -5.95 -3.05 -10.54
N VAL A 694 -5.10 -3.86 -9.93
CA VAL A 694 -4.37 -3.51 -8.69
C VAL A 694 -3.65 -2.16 -8.76
N LYS A 695 -3.06 -1.80 -9.91
CA LYS A 695 -2.35 -0.51 -10.06
C LYS A 695 -3.28 0.69 -9.94
N ALA A 696 -4.52 0.59 -10.40
CA ALA A 696 -5.51 1.66 -10.22
C ALA A 696 -5.81 1.87 -8.73
N VAL A 697 -6.14 0.80 -8.03
CA VAL A 697 -6.42 0.85 -6.58
C VAL A 697 -5.23 1.42 -5.81
N GLN A 698 -4.03 0.92 -6.07
CA GLN A 698 -2.82 1.37 -5.37
C GLN A 698 -2.49 2.84 -5.60
N THR A 699 -2.65 3.31 -6.83
CA THR A 699 -2.35 4.70 -7.19
C THR A 699 -3.38 5.65 -6.59
N LEU A 700 -4.66 5.40 -6.81
CA LEU A 700 -5.74 6.29 -6.36
C LEU A 700 -5.90 6.28 -4.83
N SER A 701 -5.64 5.13 -4.17
CA SER A 701 -5.65 5.04 -2.70
C SER A 701 -4.56 5.86 -2.00
N ARG A 702 -3.69 6.58 -2.73
CA ARG A 702 -2.81 7.59 -2.10
C ARG A 702 -3.61 8.78 -1.57
N LEU A 703 -4.79 9.03 -2.12
CA LEU A 703 -5.70 10.10 -1.68
C LEU A 703 -6.52 9.72 -0.44
N ASN A 704 -6.67 8.45 -0.12
CA ASN A 704 -7.63 7.99 0.88
C ASN A 704 -7.25 8.29 2.34
N ARG A 705 -6.07 8.89 2.58
CA ARG A 705 -5.62 9.24 3.94
C ARG A 705 -6.50 10.31 4.54
N THR A 706 -6.94 10.07 5.78
CA THR A 706 -7.73 11.03 6.56
C THR A 706 -6.85 12.09 7.21
N HIS A 707 -7.39 13.28 7.34
CA HIS A 707 -6.84 14.39 8.11
C HIS A 707 -8.03 15.14 8.75
N PRO A 708 -7.90 15.72 9.95
CA PRO A 708 -9.04 16.40 10.62
C PRO A 708 -9.76 17.44 9.76
N ASP A 709 -9.03 18.13 8.91
CA ASP A 709 -9.59 19.17 8.02
C ASP A 709 -9.88 18.66 6.58
N LYS A 710 -9.70 17.36 6.29
CA LYS A 710 -9.92 16.77 4.98
C LYS A 710 -11.21 15.97 4.96
N GLN A 711 -12.21 16.46 4.25
CA GLN A 711 -13.55 15.88 4.17
C GLN A 711 -13.79 15.06 2.89
N ASP A 712 -13.05 15.38 1.83
CA ASP A 712 -13.24 14.80 0.50
C ASP A 712 -11.90 14.65 -0.24
N THR A 713 -11.99 14.04 -1.42
CA THR A 713 -10.90 13.92 -2.39
C THR A 713 -11.42 14.31 -3.77
N PHE A 714 -10.52 14.66 -4.68
CA PHE A 714 -10.88 15.05 -6.04
C PHE A 714 -9.94 14.41 -7.07
N ILE A 715 -10.51 13.80 -8.11
CA ILE A 715 -9.73 13.18 -9.20
C ILE A 715 -10.16 13.73 -10.55
N ILE A 716 -9.18 14.10 -11.37
CA ILE A 716 -9.35 14.33 -12.81
C ILE A 716 -8.56 13.27 -13.56
N ASP A 717 -9.20 12.57 -14.47
CA ASP A 717 -8.61 11.51 -15.28
C ASP A 717 -8.72 11.83 -16.77
N PHE A 718 -7.59 11.92 -17.45
CA PHE A 718 -7.50 12.20 -18.88
C PHE A 718 -7.45 10.93 -19.76
N VAL A 719 -7.37 9.74 -19.16
CA VAL A 719 -7.06 8.51 -19.91
C VAL A 719 -8.03 7.37 -19.64
N ASN A 720 -8.54 7.24 -18.41
CA ASN A 720 -9.38 6.13 -18.02
C ASN A 720 -10.86 6.54 -18.02
N THR A 721 -11.73 5.61 -18.40
CA THR A 721 -13.18 5.82 -18.30
C THR A 721 -13.70 5.42 -16.93
N LYS A 722 -14.92 5.84 -16.59
CA LYS A 722 -15.64 5.41 -15.40
C LYS A 722 -15.67 3.88 -15.28
N GLU A 723 -15.95 3.19 -16.38
CA GLU A 723 -16.05 1.73 -16.46
C GLU A 723 -14.70 1.05 -16.22
N ASP A 724 -13.59 1.64 -16.71
CA ASP A 724 -12.22 1.13 -16.44
C ASP A 724 -11.93 1.13 -14.94
N ILE A 725 -12.30 2.21 -14.27
CA ILE A 725 -12.03 2.40 -12.83
C ILE A 725 -12.97 1.53 -11.98
N LEU A 726 -14.25 1.49 -12.32
CA LEU A 726 -15.22 0.60 -11.68
C LEU A 726 -14.73 -0.86 -11.73
N LYS A 727 -14.34 -1.33 -12.92
CA LYS A 727 -13.82 -2.68 -13.12
C LYS A 727 -12.51 -2.95 -12.37
N ALA A 728 -11.70 -1.93 -12.14
CA ALA A 728 -10.45 -2.06 -11.40
C ALA A 728 -10.66 -2.12 -9.89
N PHE A 729 -11.64 -1.41 -9.33
CA PHE A 729 -11.89 -1.31 -7.90
C PHE A 729 -12.86 -2.38 -7.37
N GLN A 730 -13.91 -2.72 -8.12
CA GLN A 730 -14.95 -3.64 -7.68
C GLN A 730 -14.43 -4.95 -7.08
N PRO A 731 -13.41 -5.64 -7.67
CA PRO A 731 -12.88 -6.88 -7.11
C PRO A 731 -12.26 -6.76 -5.71
N PHE A 732 -11.90 -5.55 -5.28
CA PHE A 732 -11.19 -5.30 -4.01
C PHE A 732 -12.03 -4.47 -3.01
N TYR A 733 -13.26 -4.16 -3.37
CA TYR A 733 -14.15 -3.36 -2.53
C TYR A 733 -14.60 -4.14 -1.28
N GLN A 734 -14.83 -5.43 -1.47
CA GLN A 734 -15.16 -6.41 -0.44
C GLN A 734 -14.14 -7.56 -0.40
N GLU A 735 -14.57 -8.74 -0.01
CA GLU A 735 -13.78 -9.96 -0.08
C GLU A 735 -13.35 -10.29 -1.52
N THR A 736 -12.10 -10.70 -1.67
CA THR A 736 -11.60 -11.27 -2.92
C THR A 736 -11.31 -12.75 -2.71
N SER A 737 -11.91 -13.62 -3.51
CA SER A 737 -11.75 -15.08 -3.42
C SER A 737 -11.34 -15.70 -4.75
N LEU A 738 -10.90 -16.96 -4.72
CA LEU A 738 -10.58 -17.76 -5.90
C LEU A 738 -11.50 -18.98 -5.90
N SER A 739 -12.27 -19.18 -6.99
CA SER A 739 -13.33 -20.20 -7.05
C SER A 739 -12.83 -21.64 -7.17
N GLN A 740 -11.63 -21.86 -7.71
CA GLN A 740 -11.04 -23.19 -7.94
C GLN A 740 -9.52 -23.11 -8.04
N GLU A 741 -8.82 -24.24 -7.83
CA GLU A 741 -7.39 -24.36 -8.08
C GLU A 741 -7.00 -24.07 -9.54
N ILE A 742 -5.82 -23.55 -9.73
CA ILE A 742 -5.25 -23.37 -11.06
C ILE A 742 -4.77 -24.73 -11.58
N ASN A 743 -5.17 -25.08 -12.80
CA ASN A 743 -4.81 -26.37 -13.41
C ASN A 743 -3.28 -26.46 -13.63
N THR A 744 -2.64 -27.37 -12.91
CA THR A 744 -1.19 -27.63 -12.98
C THR A 744 -0.74 -28.23 -14.32
N ASP A 745 -1.63 -28.90 -15.06
CA ASP A 745 -1.31 -29.51 -16.37
C ASP A 745 -0.90 -28.49 -17.44
N LEU A 746 -1.16 -27.20 -17.18
CA LEU A 746 -0.76 -26.13 -18.10
C LEU A 746 0.75 -26.08 -18.34
N ILE A 747 1.55 -26.53 -17.36
CA ILE A 747 2.99 -26.52 -17.49
C ILE A 747 3.47 -27.57 -18.50
N TYR A 748 2.94 -28.81 -18.43
CA TYR A 748 3.26 -29.88 -19.36
C TYR A 748 2.84 -29.57 -20.80
N LYS A 749 1.66 -28.91 -20.95
CA LYS A 749 1.20 -28.42 -22.26
C LYS A 749 2.14 -27.35 -22.82
N THR A 750 2.59 -26.42 -21.96
CA THR A 750 3.50 -25.35 -22.38
C THR A 750 4.88 -25.91 -22.77
N GLN A 751 5.41 -26.86 -22.00
CA GLN A 751 6.65 -27.58 -22.30
C GLN A 751 6.57 -28.28 -23.66
N LYS A 752 5.50 -29.06 -23.89
CA LYS A 752 5.30 -29.74 -25.17
C LYS A 752 5.26 -28.78 -26.35
N MET A 753 4.56 -27.66 -26.22
CA MET A 753 4.53 -26.64 -27.26
C MET A 753 5.90 -26.00 -27.49
N LEU A 754 6.70 -25.81 -26.44
CA LEU A 754 8.04 -25.26 -26.53
C LEU A 754 8.99 -26.22 -27.27
N ARG A 755 8.95 -27.51 -26.93
CA ARG A 755 9.77 -28.56 -27.56
C ARG A 755 9.44 -28.80 -29.05
N ASN A 756 8.21 -28.49 -29.48
CA ASN A 756 7.82 -28.60 -30.88
C ASN A 756 8.62 -27.69 -31.83
N PHE A 757 9.28 -26.63 -31.31
CA PHE A 757 10.17 -25.78 -32.12
C PHE A 757 11.52 -26.43 -32.45
N LYS A 758 11.89 -27.53 -31.77
CA LYS A 758 13.14 -28.27 -31.99
C LYS A 758 14.41 -27.41 -31.97
N ILE A 759 14.44 -26.39 -31.10
CA ILE A 759 15.55 -25.47 -30.98
C ILE A 759 16.62 -26.02 -30.04
N TYR A 760 16.20 -26.82 -29.06
CA TYR A 760 17.07 -27.47 -28.09
C TYR A 760 16.62 -28.92 -27.87
N ASP A 761 17.50 -29.72 -27.34
CA ASP A 761 17.26 -31.12 -26.97
C ASP A 761 17.78 -31.40 -25.53
N ASP A 762 17.62 -32.67 -25.10
CA ASP A 762 18.01 -33.06 -23.73
C ASP A 762 19.51 -32.91 -23.48
N SER A 763 20.35 -33.05 -24.53
CA SER A 763 21.81 -32.85 -24.38
C SER A 763 22.17 -31.38 -24.11
N ASP A 764 21.44 -30.45 -24.68
CA ASP A 764 21.62 -29.01 -24.43
C ASP A 764 21.21 -28.67 -22.99
N ILE A 765 20.11 -29.27 -22.51
CA ILE A 765 19.64 -29.13 -21.11
C ILE A 765 20.69 -29.68 -20.15
N GLU A 766 21.17 -30.91 -20.39
CA GLU A 766 22.19 -31.54 -19.51
C GLU A 766 23.48 -30.73 -19.43
N LYS A 767 23.99 -30.23 -20.58
CA LYS A 767 25.18 -29.37 -20.59
C LYS A 767 25.05 -28.12 -19.70
N VAL A 768 23.91 -27.42 -19.79
CA VAL A 768 23.68 -26.21 -19.00
C VAL A 768 23.54 -26.56 -17.52
N ASN A 769 22.85 -27.63 -17.18
CA ASN A 769 22.70 -28.07 -15.79
C ASN A 769 24.02 -28.51 -15.16
N LYS A 770 24.85 -29.26 -15.87
CA LYS A 770 26.21 -29.60 -15.41
C LYS A 770 27.05 -28.35 -15.09
N ILE A 771 26.95 -27.31 -15.91
CA ILE A 771 27.64 -26.05 -15.68
C ILE A 771 27.03 -25.29 -14.48
N TYR A 772 25.70 -25.28 -14.39
CA TYR A 772 24.96 -24.59 -13.32
C TYR A 772 25.31 -25.12 -11.93
N PHE A 773 25.49 -26.45 -11.80
CA PHE A 773 25.86 -27.12 -10.55
C PHE A 773 27.37 -27.27 -10.33
N ASP A 774 28.23 -26.79 -11.24
CA ASP A 774 29.68 -26.88 -11.13
C ASP A 774 30.25 -25.89 -10.09
N GLU A 775 30.70 -26.39 -8.95
CA GLU A 775 31.24 -25.59 -7.85
C GLU A 775 32.50 -24.82 -8.19
N ASP A 776 33.40 -25.44 -8.92
CA ASP A 776 34.70 -24.84 -9.24
C ASP A 776 34.52 -23.63 -10.16
N LYS A 777 33.64 -23.75 -11.13
CA LYS A 777 33.27 -22.63 -11.99
C LYS A 777 32.52 -21.54 -11.23
N ARG A 778 31.70 -21.90 -10.24
CA ARG A 778 30.98 -20.95 -9.38
C ARG A 778 31.95 -20.18 -8.49
N LYS A 779 32.83 -20.85 -7.78
CA LYS A 779 33.90 -20.24 -6.94
C LYS A 779 34.80 -19.31 -7.76
N ALA A 780 35.06 -19.66 -9.03
CA ALA A 780 35.86 -18.87 -9.95
C ALA A 780 35.09 -17.76 -10.70
N ASN A 781 33.81 -17.52 -10.40
CA ASN A 781 32.92 -16.58 -11.10
C ASN A 781 32.81 -16.81 -12.63
N LYS A 782 33.00 -18.06 -13.12
CA LYS A 782 33.02 -18.43 -14.54
C LYS A 782 31.71 -19.01 -15.05
N ILE A 783 30.70 -19.23 -14.20
CA ILE A 783 29.42 -19.87 -14.56
C ILE A 783 28.70 -19.11 -15.66
N GLN A 784 28.60 -17.79 -15.55
CA GLN A 784 27.88 -16.98 -16.51
C GLN A 784 28.47 -17.11 -17.93
N ALA A 785 29.78 -17.02 -18.06
CA ALA A 785 30.45 -17.19 -19.35
C ALA A 785 30.28 -18.62 -19.90
N ALA A 786 30.42 -19.63 -19.05
CA ALA A 786 30.24 -21.02 -19.46
C ALA A 786 28.82 -21.35 -19.92
N ILE A 787 27.79 -20.90 -19.20
CA ILE A 787 26.38 -21.06 -19.59
C ILE A 787 26.09 -20.31 -20.91
N THR A 788 26.59 -19.09 -21.07
CA THR A 788 26.39 -18.32 -22.31
C THR A 788 27.00 -19.06 -23.50
N ASN A 789 28.21 -19.62 -23.37
CA ASN A 789 28.85 -20.41 -24.38
C ASN A 789 28.09 -21.71 -24.69
N ALA A 790 27.56 -22.40 -23.67
CA ALA A 790 26.76 -23.60 -23.87
C ALA A 790 25.42 -23.32 -24.60
N LEU A 791 24.84 -22.13 -24.39
CA LEU A 791 23.61 -21.70 -25.07
C LEU A 791 23.82 -21.15 -26.50
N LEU A 792 25.04 -20.88 -26.91
CA LEU A 792 25.34 -20.31 -28.23
C LEU A 792 24.77 -21.12 -29.40
N PRO A 793 24.89 -22.46 -29.46
CA PRO A 793 24.30 -23.23 -30.55
C PRO A 793 22.77 -23.15 -30.56
N VAL A 794 22.14 -23.11 -29.38
CA VAL A 794 20.69 -22.98 -29.23
C VAL A 794 20.23 -21.59 -29.70
N GLN A 795 20.98 -20.55 -29.35
CA GLN A 795 20.73 -19.19 -29.84
C GLN A 795 20.84 -19.10 -31.38
N GLN A 796 21.79 -19.79 -32.00
CA GLN A 796 21.93 -19.84 -33.45
C GLN A 796 20.72 -20.50 -34.10
N LYS A 797 20.23 -21.63 -33.58
CA LYS A 797 18.98 -22.29 -34.03
C LYS A 797 17.77 -21.37 -33.87
N TYR A 798 17.68 -20.64 -32.74
CA TYR A 798 16.64 -19.63 -32.53
C TYR A 798 16.70 -18.50 -33.56
N ASN A 799 17.88 -17.98 -33.87
CA ASN A 799 18.07 -16.88 -34.83
C ASN A 799 17.69 -17.31 -36.27
N ALA A 800 17.75 -18.61 -36.58
CA ALA A 800 17.35 -19.15 -37.87
C ALA A 800 15.82 -19.24 -38.05
N LEU A 801 15.03 -19.12 -36.99
CA LEU A 801 13.58 -19.06 -37.08
C LEU A 801 13.11 -17.76 -37.74
N ASN A 802 11.93 -17.79 -38.36
CA ASN A 802 11.28 -16.58 -38.81
C ASN A 802 10.79 -15.71 -37.61
N GLN A 803 10.44 -14.46 -37.85
CA GLN A 803 10.08 -13.49 -36.85
C GLN A 803 8.90 -13.93 -35.96
N GLU A 804 7.86 -14.51 -36.57
CA GLU A 804 6.67 -15.03 -35.88
C GLU A 804 7.04 -16.21 -34.95
N GLN A 805 7.83 -17.14 -35.44
CA GLN A 805 8.30 -18.29 -34.67
C GLN A 805 9.20 -17.86 -33.51
N ARG A 806 10.10 -16.89 -33.70
CA ARG A 806 10.92 -16.31 -32.62
C ARG A 806 10.08 -15.67 -31.53
N TYR A 807 9.06 -14.91 -31.93
CA TYR A 807 8.13 -14.29 -30.97
C TYR A 807 7.36 -15.35 -30.16
N GLN A 808 6.80 -16.35 -30.82
CA GLN A 808 6.03 -17.43 -30.18
C GLN A 808 6.92 -18.26 -29.23
N PHE A 809 8.11 -18.66 -29.68
CA PHE A 809 9.06 -19.41 -28.87
C PHE A 809 9.43 -18.64 -27.60
N ARG A 810 9.85 -17.41 -27.76
CA ARG A 810 10.25 -16.56 -26.63
C ARG A 810 9.11 -16.34 -25.63
N LYS A 811 7.90 -16.15 -26.11
CA LYS A 811 6.69 -16.03 -25.27
C LYS A 811 6.45 -17.33 -24.50
N LEU A 812 6.49 -18.48 -25.17
CA LEU A 812 6.31 -19.79 -24.53
C LEU A 812 7.41 -20.07 -23.50
N CYS A 813 8.68 -19.80 -23.83
CA CYS A 813 9.80 -19.97 -22.93
C CYS A 813 9.61 -19.17 -21.63
N ARG A 814 9.25 -17.89 -21.72
CA ARG A 814 8.95 -17.06 -20.55
C ARG A 814 7.71 -17.52 -19.79
N THR A 815 6.70 -18.00 -20.49
CA THR A 815 5.47 -18.54 -19.90
C THR A 815 5.79 -19.82 -19.13
N PHE A 816 6.59 -20.73 -19.69
CA PHE A 816 7.04 -21.94 -19.02
C PHE A 816 7.79 -21.63 -17.71
N VAL A 817 8.79 -20.74 -17.78
CA VAL A 817 9.56 -20.32 -16.60
C VAL A 817 8.65 -19.72 -15.53
N LYS A 818 7.68 -18.90 -15.93
CA LYS A 818 6.74 -18.27 -14.99
C LYS A 818 5.80 -19.30 -14.35
N TRP A 819 5.23 -20.23 -15.14
CA TRP A 819 4.34 -21.26 -14.63
C TRP A 819 5.05 -22.25 -13.73
N TYR A 820 6.25 -22.70 -14.10
CA TYR A 820 7.05 -23.56 -13.24
C TYR A 820 7.34 -22.88 -11.90
N GLY A 821 7.87 -21.66 -11.95
CA GLY A 821 8.17 -20.89 -10.75
C GLY A 821 6.96 -20.56 -9.87
N TYR A 822 5.74 -20.64 -10.42
CA TYR A 822 4.51 -20.46 -9.67
C TYR A 822 4.02 -21.80 -9.08
N ILE A 823 3.87 -22.82 -9.90
CA ILE A 823 3.32 -24.12 -9.51
C ILE A 823 4.17 -24.77 -8.42
N THR A 824 5.50 -24.71 -8.53
CA THR A 824 6.42 -25.28 -7.53
C THR A 824 6.41 -24.57 -6.19
N GLN A 825 5.75 -23.43 -6.04
CA GLN A 825 5.52 -22.80 -4.74
C GLN A 825 4.25 -23.31 -4.04
N ILE A 826 3.30 -23.80 -4.80
CA ILE A 826 2.01 -24.27 -4.30
C ILE A 826 2.07 -25.74 -3.99
N THR A 827 2.64 -26.51 -4.90
CA THR A 827 2.71 -27.97 -4.82
C THR A 827 4.14 -28.45 -5.03
N ARG A 828 4.46 -29.64 -4.46
CA ARG A 828 5.72 -30.33 -4.72
C ARG A 828 5.66 -30.97 -6.10
N MET A 829 6.62 -30.65 -6.93
CA MET A 829 6.82 -31.31 -8.24
C MET A 829 8.14 -32.06 -8.24
N PHE A 830 8.05 -33.38 -8.19
CA PHE A 830 9.21 -34.27 -8.22
C PHE A 830 9.60 -34.70 -9.64
N ASP A 831 9.44 -33.82 -10.61
CA ASP A 831 9.84 -34.07 -12.00
C ASP A 831 11.22 -33.46 -12.26
N LYS A 832 12.24 -34.33 -12.17
CA LYS A 832 13.64 -33.95 -12.36
C LYS A 832 13.91 -33.35 -13.75
N GLN A 833 13.36 -33.96 -14.80
CA GLN A 833 13.54 -33.47 -16.17
C GLN A 833 12.90 -32.09 -16.36
N MET A 834 11.72 -31.87 -15.79
CA MET A 834 11.03 -30.61 -15.84
C MET A 834 11.81 -29.51 -15.10
N HIS A 835 12.42 -29.85 -13.97
CA HIS A 835 13.24 -28.90 -13.20
C HIS A 835 14.53 -28.52 -13.94
N GLU A 836 15.20 -29.50 -14.53
CA GLU A 836 16.38 -29.27 -15.38
C GLU A 836 16.04 -28.36 -16.57
N GLU A 837 14.91 -28.60 -17.23
CA GLU A 837 14.42 -27.78 -18.34
C GLU A 837 14.01 -26.39 -17.89
N TYR A 838 13.46 -26.25 -16.69
CA TYR A 838 13.18 -24.92 -16.09
C TYR A 838 14.47 -24.13 -15.89
N ILE A 839 15.54 -24.72 -15.31
CA ILE A 839 16.84 -24.07 -15.15
C ILE A 839 17.38 -23.63 -16.51
N PHE A 840 17.40 -24.53 -17.47
CA PHE A 840 17.82 -24.25 -18.84
C PHE A 840 17.03 -23.09 -19.48
N CYS A 841 15.70 -23.15 -19.47
CA CYS A 841 14.83 -22.13 -20.03
C CYS A 841 14.94 -20.77 -19.30
N SER A 842 15.26 -20.76 -18.01
CA SER A 842 15.45 -19.52 -17.23
C SER A 842 16.67 -18.71 -17.72
N TYR A 843 17.72 -19.37 -18.19
CA TYR A 843 18.87 -18.77 -18.84
C TYR A 843 18.62 -18.48 -20.32
N LEU A 844 18.01 -19.42 -21.04
CA LEU A 844 17.70 -19.23 -22.46
C LEU A 844 16.80 -18.01 -22.69
N ALA A 845 15.78 -17.80 -21.87
CA ALA A 845 14.89 -16.64 -21.94
C ALA A 845 15.60 -15.28 -21.80
N LYS A 846 16.79 -15.26 -21.19
CA LYS A 846 17.64 -14.08 -21.05
C LYS A 846 18.59 -13.87 -22.24
N VAL A 847 19.05 -14.97 -22.84
CA VAL A 847 20.04 -14.99 -23.92
C VAL A 847 19.39 -14.79 -25.30
N VAL A 848 18.18 -15.35 -25.53
CA VAL A 848 17.48 -15.12 -26.80
C VAL A 848 17.08 -13.66 -26.94
N PRO A 849 17.58 -12.96 -27.98
CA PRO A 849 17.27 -11.54 -28.17
C PRO A 849 15.78 -11.34 -28.43
N ALA A 850 15.25 -10.21 -27.94
CA ALA A 850 14.06 -9.67 -28.58
C ALA A 850 14.44 -9.38 -30.02
N ASP A 851 13.58 -9.70 -30.99
CA ASP A 851 13.75 -9.08 -32.28
C ASP A 851 13.98 -7.59 -32.05
N PRO A 852 15.07 -7.01 -32.62
CA PRO A 852 15.23 -5.57 -32.57
C PRO A 852 13.91 -5.04 -33.13
N SER A 853 13.14 -4.41 -32.26
CA SER A 853 12.06 -3.57 -32.77
C SER A 853 12.79 -2.55 -33.61
N VAL A 854 12.70 -2.67 -34.96
CA VAL A 854 13.07 -1.57 -35.82
C VAL A 854 12.33 -0.39 -35.20
N PRO A 855 13.03 0.61 -34.66
CA PRO A 855 12.34 1.75 -34.11
C PRO A 855 11.55 2.33 -35.28
N PHE A 856 10.22 2.18 -35.21
CA PHE A 856 9.38 2.90 -36.12
C PHE A 856 9.37 4.34 -35.60
N GLU A 857 10.23 5.13 -36.14
CA GLU A 857 10.25 6.56 -35.87
C GLU A 857 9.22 7.20 -36.79
N LEU A 858 8.22 7.81 -36.19
CA LEU A 858 7.25 8.62 -36.92
C LEU A 858 7.91 9.79 -37.65
N GLY A 859 8.98 10.36 -37.09
CA GLY A 859 9.62 11.54 -37.61
C GLY A 859 8.57 12.63 -37.93
N ASP A 860 8.76 13.34 -39.06
CA ASP A 860 7.79 14.33 -39.56
C ASP A 860 6.67 13.72 -40.42
N ARG A 861 6.41 12.40 -40.33
CA ARG A 861 5.43 11.69 -41.16
C ARG A 861 3.99 11.93 -40.76
N VAL A 862 3.75 12.38 -39.53
CA VAL A 862 2.41 12.70 -39.04
C VAL A 862 2.41 14.08 -38.40
N LYS A 863 1.28 14.76 -38.49
CA LYS A 863 0.99 16.01 -37.77
C LYS A 863 -0.33 15.91 -37.06
N LEU A 864 -0.43 16.58 -35.92
CA LEU A 864 -1.70 16.73 -35.19
C LEU A 864 -2.51 17.85 -35.85
N GLU A 865 -3.66 17.54 -36.41
CA GLU A 865 -4.55 18.53 -37.08
C GLU A 865 -5.60 19.07 -36.11
N TYR A 866 -6.04 18.23 -35.20
CA TYR A 866 -7.09 18.58 -34.27
C TYR A 866 -6.81 17.97 -32.91
N TYR A 867 -7.12 18.68 -31.84
CA TYR A 867 -7.06 18.18 -30.45
C TYR A 867 -8.10 18.91 -29.59
N ASN A 868 -8.88 18.15 -28.82
CA ASN A 868 -9.82 18.67 -27.85
C ASN A 868 -9.91 17.74 -26.64
N LEU A 869 -10.08 18.32 -25.47
CA LEU A 869 -10.40 17.60 -24.24
C LEU A 869 -11.90 17.76 -23.94
N GLU A 870 -12.64 16.67 -24.02
CA GLU A 870 -14.06 16.64 -23.75
C GLU A 870 -14.35 16.04 -22.37
N LYS A 871 -15.03 16.77 -21.51
CA LYS A 871 -15.46 16.24 -20.20
C LYS A 871 -16.56 15.21 -20.44
N THR A 872 -16.32 13.95 -20.07
CA THR A 872 -17.25 12.85 -20.33
C THR A 872 -18.04 12.42 -19.10
N TYR A 873 -17.51 12.68 -17.91
CA TYR A 873 -18.17 12.30 -16.66
C TYR A 873 -17.73 13.22 -15.52
N GLU A 874 -18.64 13.53 -14.62
CA GLU A 874 -18.38 14.20 -13.34
C GLU A 874 -19.35 13.68 -12.28
N GLY A 875 -18.84 13.16 -11.17
CA GLY A 875 -19.64 12.64 -10.07
C GLY A 875 -18.99 11.49 -9.31
N SER A 876 -19.81 10.76 -8.56
CA SER A 876 -19.35 9.61 -7.78
C SER A 876 -19.41 8.32 -8.60
N ILE A 877 -18.35 7.53 -8.58
CA ILE A 877 -18.33 6.17 -9.11
C ILE A 877 -18.73 5.23 -7.97
N ASN A 878 -19.99 4.78 -7.98
CA ASN A 878 -20.52 3.91 -6.94
C ASN A 878 -20.12 2.45 -7.18
N LEU A 879 -19.50 1.83 -6.18
CA LEU A 879 -19.20 0.41 -6.16
C LEU A 879 -20.41 -0.39 -5.66
N VAL A 880 -20.63 -1.58 -6.22
CA VAL A 880 -21.76 -2.43 -5.85
C VAL A 880 -21.47 -3.15 -4.54
N LYS A 881 -22.31 -2.97 -3.54
CA LYS A 881 -22.09 -3.47 -2.17
C LYS A 881 -22.27 -4.99 -2.04
N GLU A 882 -23.02 -5.61 -2.94
CA GLU A 882 -23.33 -7.05 -2.92
C GLU A 882 -22.42 -7.87 -3.83
N GLU A 883 -21.53 -7.23 -4.61
CA GLU A 883 -20.67 -7.90 -5.57
C GLU A 883 -19.28 -8.18 -4.99
N LYS A 884 -18.99 -9.44 -4.72
CA LYS A 884 -17.68 -9.91 -4.26
C LYS A 884 -16.71 -10.10 -5.44
N GLY A 885 -15.42 -9.90 -5.19
CA GLY A 885 -14.37 -10.16 -6.15
C GLY A 885 -14.04 -11.64 -6.24
N VAL A 886 -14.61 -12.36 -7.21
CA VAL A 886 -14.30 -13.78 -7.43
C VAL A 886 -13.39 -13.94 -8.65
N TYR A 887 -12.20 -14.53 -8.44
CA TYR A 887 -11.35 -14.97 -9.53
C TYR A 887 -11.79 -16.34 -10.02
N ASP A 888 -12.13 -16.44 -11.30
CA ASP A 888 -12.43 -17.69 -11.99
C ASP A 888 -11.23 -18.06 -12.89
N PRO A 889 -10.51 -19.15 -12.60
CA PRO A 889 -9.36 -19.57 -13.41
C PRO A 889 -9.70 -19.85 -14.86
N ALA A 890 -10.94 -20.28 -15.14
CA ALA A 890 -11.40 -20.53 -16.51
C ALA A 890 -11.53 -19.24 -17.33
N LYS A 891 -11.72 -18.08 -16.67
CA LYS A 891 -11.79 -16.76 -17.31
C LYS A 891 -10.44 -16.03 -17.34
N LEU A 892 -9.38 -16.57 -16.73
CA LEU A 892 -8.03 -16.07 -16.93
C LEU A 892 -7.67 -16.27 -18.40
N LYS A 893 -7.83 -15.21 -19.19
CA LYS A 893 -7.78 -15.21 -20.66
C LYS A 893 -6.54 -15.94 -21.16
N LYS A 894 -6.77 -16.94 -22.00
CA LYS A 894 -5.75 -17.41 -22.95
C LYS A 894 -5.16 -16.18 -23.64
N PRO A 895 -3.83 -16.06 -23.76
CA PRO A 895 -3.24 -14.94 -24.47
C PRO A 895 -3.77 -14.94 -25.91
N VAL A 896 -4.55 -13.92 -26.25
CA VAL A 896 -5.00 -13.71 -27.62
C VAL A 896 -3.77 -13.43 -28.46
N LYS A 897 -3.59 -14.18 -29.53
CA LYS A 897 -2.57 -13.95 -30.54
C LYS A 897 -2.89 -12.62 -31.20
N LEU A 898 -2.14 -11.59 -30.89
CA LEU A 898 -2.09 -10.37 -31.68
C LEU A 898 -1.17 -10.67 -32.88
N GLU A 899 -1.74 -10.98 -34.00
CA GLU A 899 -0.99 -11.00 -35.27
C GLU A 899 -0.55 -9.58 -35.57
N GLU A 900 0.76 -9.36 -35.70
CA GLU A 900 1.27 -8.11 -36.25
C GLU A 900 0.99 -8.12 -37.75
N THR A 901 -0.11 -7.52 -38.14
CA THR A 901 -0.40 -7.25 -39.55
C THR A 901 0.35 -6.00 -39.96
N LEU A 902 1.09 -6.09 -41.05
CA LEU A 902 1.61 -4.91 -41.75
C LEU A 902 0.42 -4.19 -42.42
N SER A 903 0.32 -2.92 -42.21
CA SER A 903 -0.70 -2.06 -42.85
C SER A 903 -0.10 -0.76 -43.32
N PRO A 904 -0.55 -0.19 -44.46
CA PRO A 904 -0.15 1.13 -44.84
C PRO A 904 -0.36 2.15 -43.73
N LEU A 905 0.57 3.08 -43.54
CA LEU A 905 0.53 4.10 -42.48
C LEU A 905 -0.78 4.89 -42.51
N GLU A 906 -1.30 5.17 -43.69
CA GLU A 906 -2.59 5.85 -43.90
C GLU A 906 -3.78 5.10 -43.27
N GLN A 907 -3.86 3.77 -43.43
CA GLN A 907 -4.89 2.94 -42.79
C GLN A 907 -4.76 2.92 -41.26
N VAL A 908 -3.53 2.98 -40.73
CA VAL A 908 -3.31 3.06 -39.26
C VAL A 908 -3.75 4.42 -38.74
N ILE A 909 -3.47 5.50 -39.45
CA ILE A 909 -3.94 6.85 -39.12
C ILE A 909 -5.46 6.92 -39.16
N GLU A 910 -6.11 6.33 -40.17
CA GLU A 910 -7.56 6.30 -40.30
C GLU A 910 -8.23 5.56 -39.13
N LYS A 911 -7.74 4.39 -38.73
CA LYS A 911 -8.23 3.67 -37.57
C LYS A 911 -8.07 4.45 -36.25
N ILE A 912 -6.98 5.20 -36.09
CA ILE A 912 -6.79 6.06 -34.91
C ILE A 912 -7.80 7.19 -34.93
N ASN A 913 -7.95 7.86 -36.07
CA ASN A 913 -8.88 8.99 -36.22
C ASN A 913 -10.33 8.53 -35.95
N GLU A 914 -10.75 7.34 -36.43
CA GLU A 914 -12.05 6.76 -36.12
C GLU A 914 -12.25 6.53 -34.60
N GLN A 915 -11.23 6.08 -33.92
CA GLN A 915 -11.30 5.80 -32.49
C GLN A 915 -11.35 7.06 -31.61
N TYR A 916 -10.71 8.13 -32.02
CA TYR A 916 -10.50 9.34 -31.20
C TYR A 916 -11.21 10.61 -31.75
N MET A 917 -11.94 10.52 -32.85
CA MET A 917 -12.66 11.66 -33.43
C MET A 917 -13.80 12.26 -32.56
N GLY A 918 -14.23 11.57 -31.50
CA GLY A 918 -15.32 12.08 -30.66
C GLY A 918 -16.65 12.23 -31.40
N ASN A 919 -17.33 13.36 -31.23
CA ASN A 919 -18.57 13.71 -31.93
C ASN A 919 -18.36 14.33 -33.34
N PHE A 920 -17.18 14.23 -33.92
CA PHE A 920 -16.89 14.75 -35.26
C PHE A 920 -17.37 13.79 -36.35
N THR A 921 -18.06 14.31 -37.31
CA THR A 921 -18.60 13.59 -38.48
C THR A 921 -17.76 13.83 -39.71
N GLU A 922 -17.90 12.99 -40.75
CA GLU A 922 -17.28 13.27 -42.06
C GLU A 922 -17.64 14.64 -42.64
N GLY A 923 -18.85 15.15 -42.32
CA GLY A 923 -19.25 16.51 -42.65
C GLY A 923 -18.37 17.58 -41.99
N ASP A 924 -17.94 17.34 -40.74
CA ASP A 924 -17.06 18.28 -40.04
C ASP A 924 -15.67 18.34 -40.68
N LYS A 925 -15.16 17.22 -41.19
CA LYS A 925 -13.88 17.20 -41.95
C LYS A 925 -13.94 18.10 -43.18
N VAL A 926 -15.01 18.09 -43.92
CA VAL A 926 -15.20 18.95 -45.10
C VAL A 926 -15.16 20.42 -44.68
N VAL A 927 -15.83 20.76 -43.58
CA VAL A 927 -15.85 22.10 -43.00
C VAL A 927 -14.47 22.55 -42.54
N ILE A 928 -13.75 21.70 -41.79
CA ILE A 928 -12.40 22.01 -41.31
C ILE A 928 -11.44 22.23 -42.48
N THR A 929 -11.51 21.34 -43.47
CA THR A 929 -10.62 21.45 -44.66
C THR A 929 -10.91 22.71 -45.46
N ALA A 930 -12.15 23.06 -45.63
CA ALA A 930 -12.54 24.28 -46.35
C ALA A 930 -12.11 25.56 -45.63
N LEU A 931 -12.32 25.62 -44.31
CA LEU A 931 -11.84 26.74 -43.48
C LEU A 931 -10.34 26.85 -43.47
N HIS A 932 -9.64 25.72 -43.34
CA HIS A 932 -8.18 25.70 -43.42
C HIS A 932 -7.63 26.28 -44.75
N GLN A 933 -8.18 25.85 -45.89
CA GLN A 933 -7.78 26.40 -47.21
C GLN A 933 -8.11 27.87 -47.36
N LYS A 934 -9.27 28.33 -46.87
CA LYS A 934 -9.67 29.73 -46.91
C LYS A 934 -8.75 30.58 -46.05
N LEU A 935 -8.41 30.16 -44.87
CA LEU A 935 -7.49 30.85 -43.97
C LEU A 935 -6.04 30.84 -44.45
N LYS A 936 -5.58 29.77 -45.08
CA LYS A 936 -4.21 29.66 -45.66
C LYS A 936 -3.96 30.72 -46.75
N ASN A 937 -4.98 31.09 -47.48
CA ASN A 937 -4.93 32.10 -48.51
C ASN A 937 -5.08 33.54 -47.97
N ASN A 938 -5.33 33.71 -46.65
CA ASN A 938 -5.54 35.02 -46.05
C ASN A 938 -4.20 35.77 -45.85
N LYS A 939 -3.95 36.79 -46.64
CA LYS A 939 -2.70 37.57 -46.61
C LYS A 939 -2.40 38.21 -45.25
N LYS A 940 -3.42 38.60 -44.48
CA LYS A 940 -3.27 39.17 -43.14
C LYS A 940 -2.76 38.11 -42.14
N LEU A 941 -3.32 36.91 -42.25
CA LEU A 941 -2.93 35.80 -41.41
C LEU A 941 -1.51 35.32 -41.64
N VAL A 942 -1.13 35.20 -42.94
CA VAL A 942 0.24 34.87 -43.39
C VAL A 942 1.25 35.88 -42.86
N LYS A 943 0.92 37.17 -42.93
CA LYS A 943 1.77 38.26 -42.44
C LYS A 943 1.90 38.17 -40.91
N ALA A 944 0.81 37.99 -40.19
CA ALA A 944 0.81 37.90 -38.75
C ALA A 944 1.63 36.69 -38.24
N ALA A 945 1.50 35.52 -38.86
CA ALA A 945 2.33 34.35 -38.51
C ALA A 945 3.85 34.57 -38.66
N LYS A 946 4.27 35.46 -39.58
CA LYS A 946 5.67 35.80 -39.83
C LYS A 946 6.21 36.91 -38.92
N THR A 947 5.35 37.81 -38.45
CA THR A 947 5.78 39.03 -37.73
C THR A 947 5.46 39.00 -36.24
N ASP A 948 4.46 38.25 -35.80
CA ASP A 948 3.95 38.30 -34.46
C ASP A 948 4.31 37.00 -33.69
N GLY A 949 4.43 37.10 -32.36
CA GLY A 949 4.68 35.92 -31.53
C GLY A 949 3.47 35.00 -31.51
N ARG A 950 3.71 33.69 -31.36
CA ARG A 950 2.70 32.64 -31.38
C ARG A 950 1.48 32.95 -30.50
N GLN A 951 1.68 33.46 -29.28
CA GLN A 951 0.59 33.80 -28.39
C GLN A 951 -0.32 34.93 -28.90
N ILE A 952 0.27 35.92 -29.50
CA ILE A 952 -0.47 37.05 -30.10
C ILE A 952 -1.28 36.55 -31.32
N PHE A 953 -0.64 35.70 -32.12
CA PHE A 953 -1.29 35.08 -33.27
C PHE A 953 -2.49 34.21 -32.84
N GLU A 954 -2.28 33.25 -31.94
CA GLU A 954 -3.32 32.28 -31.54
C GLU A 954 -4.47 32.91 -30.75
N LYS A 955 -4.20 33.87 -29.87
CA LYS A 955 -5.19 34.44 -28.97
C LYS A 955 -5.90 35.71 -29.49
N ASN A 956 -5.22 36.51 -30.26
CA ASN A 956 -5.72 37.85 -30.62
C ASN A 956 -6.05 37.98 -32.12
N ILE A 957 -5.22 37.40 -33.00
CA ILE A 957 -5.35 37.64 -34.44
C ILE A 957 -6.16 36.53 -35.10
N PHE A 958 -5.80 35.28 -34.83
CA PHE A 958 -6.44 34.12 -35.45
C PHE A 958 -7.94 34.03 -35.18
N PRO A 959 -8.44 34.20 -33.95
CA PRO A 959 -9.86 34.08 -33.66
C PRO A 959 -10.74 35.02 -34.50
N GLN A 960 -10.32 36.28 -34.65
CA GLN A 960 -11.06 37.26 -35.44
C GLN A 960 -11.14 36.87 -36.91
N LEU A 961 -10.01 36.45 -37.47
CA LEU A 961 -9.94 36.05 -38.90
C LEU A 961 -10.61 34.69 -39.13
N PHE A 962 -10.66 33.84 -38.12
CA PHE A 962 -11.39 32.59 -38.18
C PHE A 962 -12.92 32.84 -38.14
N ASP A 963 -13.37 33.74 -37.28
CA ASP A 963 -14.78 34.12 -37.19
C ASP A 963 -15.27 34.74 -38.51
N ASP A 964 -14.46 35.63 -39.10
CA ASP A 964 -14.76 36.23 -40.43
C ASP A 964 -14.86 35.14 -41.52
N ALA A 965 -13.88 34.23 -41.58
CA ALA A 965 -13.84 33.14 -42.56
C ALA A 965 -15.00 32.12 -42.35
N ALA A 966 -15.35 31.83 -41.10
CA ALA A 966 -16.46 30.93 -40.77
C ALA A 966 -17.82 31.56 -41.12
N GLN A 967 -18.01 32.87 -40.87
CA GLN A 967 -19.25 33.60 -41.28
C GLN A 967 -19.36 33.67 -42.78
N GLU A 968 -18.29 33.97 -43.51
CA GLU A 968 -18.33 33.97 -44.97
C GLU A 968 -18.66 32.58 -45.53
N ALA A 969 -18.09 31.52 -44.95
CA ALA A 969 -18.35 30.14 -45.36
C ALA A 969 -19.82 29.73 -45.03
N TYR A 970 -20.37 30.22 -43.94
CA TYR A 970 -21.79 30.05 -43.60
C TYR A 970 -22.71 30.67 -44.65
N ILE A 971 -22.40 31.87 -45.13
CA ILE A 971 -23.17 32.54 -46.19
C ILE A 971 -23.12 31.75 -47.51
N GLU A 972 -21.98 31.14 -47.82
CA GLU A 972 -21.75 30.30 -49.02
C GLU A 972 -22.48 28.96 -48.97
N SER A 973 -22.60 28.36 -47.76
CA SER A 973 -23.26 27.04 -47.56
C SER A 973 -23.88 26.90 -46.17
N THR A 974 -25.03 27.53 -45.96
CA THR A 974 -25.74 27.60 -44.67
C THR A 974 -25.98 26.23 -44.07
N GLU A 975 -26.40 25.25 -44.85
CA GLU A 975 -26.79 23.91 -44.36
C GLU A 975 -25.60 23.13 -43.80
N THR A 976 -24.42 23.28 -44.39
CA THR A 976 -23.18 22.59 -43.99
C THR A 976 -22.58 23.20 -42.72
N TYR A 977 -22.70 24.52 -42.53
CA TYR A 977 -22.07 25.23 -41.42
C TYR A 977 -23.01 25.46 -40.21
N THR A 978 -24.35 25.25 -40.33
CA THR A 978 -25.29 25.44 -39.26
C THR A 978 -24.92 24.64 -38.01
N LYS A 979 -24.55 23.35 -38.18
CA LYS A 979 -24.15 22.48 -37.09
C LYS A 979 -22.88 22.91 -36.37
N LEU A 980 -22.02 23.65 -37.09
CA LEU A 980 -20.79 24.18 -36.48
C LEU A 980 -21.10 25.35 -35.52
N PHE A 981 -22.05 26.19 -35.87
CA PHE A 981 -22.43 27.33 -35.05
C PHE A 981 -23.39 26.99 -33.92
N GLU A 982 -24.08 25.83 -33.98
CA GLU A 982 -24.97 25.34 -32.93
C GLU A 982 -24.19 24.79 -31.72
N ASP A 983 -22.97 24.31 -31.91
CA ASP A 983 -22.14 23.77 -30.85
C ASP A 983 -20.91 24.67 -30.58
N ALA A 984 -21.08 25.57 -29.59
CA ALA A 984 -20.03 26.50 -29.18
C ALA A 984 -18.73 25.83 -28.70
N GLY A 985 -18.81 24.62 -28.18
CA GLY A 985 -17.65 23.81 -27.75
C GLY A 985 -16.86 23.34 -28.97
N LYS A 986 -17.55 22.77 -29.93
CA LYS A 986 -17.03 22.28 -31.20
C LYS A 986 -16.41 23.41 -32.03
N TYR A 987 -17.07 24.55 -32.09
CA TYR A 987 -16.58 25.76 -32.77
C TYR A 987 -15.23 26.23 -32.22
N ARG A 988 -15.13 26.40 -30.91
CA ARG A 988 -13.88 26.80 -30.22
C ARG A 988 -12.75 25.79 -30.39
N ALA A 989 -13.10 24.50 -30.36
CA ALA A 989 -12.11 23.42 -30.52
C ALA A 989 -11.48 23.43 -31.93
N ILE A 990 -12.31 23.61 -32.96
CA ILE A 990 -11.85 23.72 -34.35
C ILE A 990 -10.98 24.98 -34.53
N MET A 991 -11.43 26.11 -33.99
CA MET A 991 -10.69 27.37 -34.04
C MET A 991 -9.31 27.24 -33.38
N GLY A 992 -9.23 26.67 -32.19
CA GLY A 992 -7.97 26.49 -31.45
C GLY A 992 -7.00 25.55 -32.18
N ALA A 993 -7.50 24.45 -32.71
CA ALA A 993 -6.69 23.47 -33.44
C ALA A 993 -6.13 24.04 -34.71
N LEU A 994 -6.96 24.74 -35.48
CA LEU A 994 -6.49 25.43 -36.73
C LEU A 994 -5.52 26.57 -36.43
N ALA A 995 -5.71 27.32 -35.33
CA ALA A 995 -4.78 28.39 -34.96
C ALA A 995 -3.36 27.82 -34.73
N HIS A 996 -3.29 26.73 -34.03
CA HIS A 996 -2.03 26.06 -33.69
C HIS A 996 -1.35 25.48 -34.93
N ALA A 997 -2.07 24.68 -35.71
CA ALA A 997 -1.53 24.06 -36.93
C ALA A 997 -1.08 25.09 -37.99
N MET A 998 -1.87 26.13 -38.16
CA MET A 998 -1.60 27.14 -39.19
C MET A 998 -0.45 28.09 -38.83
N PHE A 999 -0.18 28.34 -37.56
CA PHE A 999 0.98 29.16 -37.19
C PHE A 999 2.27 28.52 -37.70
N ASP A 1000 2.47 27.23 -37.43
CA ASP A 1000 3.69 26.52 -37.89
C ASP A 1000 3.74 26.40 -39.44
N GLU A 1001 2.62 26.09 -40.06
CA GLU A 1001 2.51 25.97 -41.51
C GLU A 1001 2.85 27.31 -42.24
N LEU A 1002 2.31 28.43 -41.74
CA LEU A 1002 2.48 29.74 -42.36
C LEU A 1002 3.85 30.38 -42.10
N GLN A 1003 4.51 30.03 -40.97
CA GLN A 1003 5.90 30.47 -40.74
C GLN A 1003 6.88 29.85 -41.73
N HIS A 1004 6.66 28.64 -42.17
CA HIS A 1004 7.57 27.91 -43.08
C HIS A 1004 7.20 28.04 -44.56
N THR A 1005 6.08 28.69 -44.89
CA THR A 1005 5.67 28.90 -46.27
C THR A 1005 6.63 29.89 -46.96
N LYS A 1006 7.43 29.39 -47.92
CA LYS A 1006 8.22 30.27 -48.82
C LYS A 1006 7.28 31.12 -49.65
N ASN A 1007 7.62 32.42 -49.84
CA ASN A 1007 6.92 33.36 -50.71
C ASN A 1007 6.78 32.86 -52.13
#